data_0fe4221bc25690809f59fb3c21722cc7
#
_entry.id   0fe4221bc25690809f59fb3c21722cc7
#
_cell.length_a   1.000
_cell.length_b   1.000
_cell.length_c   1.000
_cell.angle_alpha   90.00
_cell.angle_beta   90.00
_cell.angle_gamma   90.00
#
_symmetry.space_group_name_H-M   'P 1'
#
loop_
_entity.id
_entity.type
_entity.pdbx_description
1 polymer ?
#
loop_
_entity_poly.entity_id
_entity_poly.type
_entity_poly.pdbx_seq_one_letter_code
_entity_poly.pdbx_strand_id
1 'polypeptide(L)'
;VNSKPVSAVVKEFFGTSQLSQFMDQTNPLSETTHKRRLSALGPGGLTRERAGFEVRDVHPSHYGRICPIETPEGPNIGLIVSLGTYARVNDYGFVETPYSIVKDAVVTNEVGFLSAFEEKEYPIAQANAPIDENGKYVNPFVTSRVDGEFMMVKRENIELMDVSPNQLVSVSASLIPFLENDDANRALMGSNMQRQAVPLITNQAPLVGTGIEGVVAKDSGVTIVSNRDAIVNYVDASRIVLRHGSLNPGKNADAKHVTIFNLSKFARSNQNTCFNHRPIVRKGQRIKAGEIIADGPATDRGELALGKNVTVAFMPWGGYNFEDSILVNERLVRDGVFTSVHIEEFEIVARDTKLGKEDITRDIPNVGEEALKNLDGSGVIRIGAEVGQGDILIGKITPKGETQLSPEEKLLRAIFGEKAGDVKDTSLRVPPGVSGIVIDAKIFSRRGVEKDDRTRLIENDEIVALEKDRDDTLRVIGDVVRSQIEKLLVGKKPAVPLKKRKKVLIEKGSRIDSKILTNIPLARLEGIVFSNSKLTEQVHGILEQYSEQCEICRRAFEEQRSRCEIGDDLPPGVIKMVKIYVAMKRKLSVGDKMAGRHGNKGVVSRVLPQEDMPYFEDGDTVDMALNPLGVPSRMNVGQILEIHLGCAAKGLGDQLNRLLEEKKHKELREKIKRIFSDGPVYDMIDGLNEHELKFFAGNYKHGVHMATPVFDGAEEGEIKDLLVEAGLSPSGQTTLYDGRSGEPFSGKITVGTMYILKLHHLVDDKIHARSIGPYSLVTQQPLGGKAQFGGQRLGEMEVWAMEAYGAAHALQEFLTVKSDDMAGRTRMYEKIVKGQNLLEPGIPESFKVLTKELQSLGLNVTLKEEKGNN
;
A
#
# COMPACT_ATOMS: atom_id res chain seq x y z
N VAL A 1 6.45 -30.54 -29.94
CA VAL A 1 7.48 -30.16 -28.95
C VAL A 1 6.89 -30.30 -27.56
N ASN A 2 7.58 -30.99 -26.65
CA ASN A 2 7.10 -31.14 -25.27
C ASN A 2 7.35 -29.83 -24.47
N SER A 3 6.29 -29.20 -24.00
CA SER A 3 6.37 -27.95 -23.22
C SER A 3 6.67 -28.14 -21.70
N LYS A 4 6.57 -29.41 -21.22
CA LYS A 4 6.76 -29.71 -19.80
C LYS A 4 8.14 -29.33 -19.24
N PRO A 5 9.28 -29.57 -19.92
CA PRO A 5 10.59 -29.16 -19.41
C PRO A 5 10.71 -27.62 -19.25
N VAL A 6 10.20 -26.86 -20.22
CA VAL A 6 10.24 -25.38 -20.18
C VAL A 6 9.38 -24.86 -19.03
N SER A 7 8.17 -25.40 -18.91
CA SER A 7 7.27 -25.03 -17.80
C SER A 7 7.86 -25.40 -16.44
N ALA A 8 8.58 -26.52 -16.32
CA ALA A 8 9.23 -26.93 -15.08
C ALA A 8 10.34 -25.96 -14.67
N VAL A 9 11.21 -25.56 -15.61
CA VAL A 9 12.30 -24.60 -15.34
C VAL A 9 11.75 -23.23 -14.93
N VAL A 10 10.71 -22.74 -15.61
CA VAL A 10 10.07 -21.47 -15.27
C VAL A 10 9.44 -21.53 -13.87
N LYS A 11 8.73 -22.61 -13.54
CA LYS A 11 8.15 -22.82 -12.20
C LYS A 11 9.22 -22.93 -11.11
N GLU A 12 10.33 -23.62 -11.40
CA GLU A 12 11.45 -23.74 -10.49
C GLU A 12 12.07 -22.38 -10.17
N PHE A 13 12.32 -21.55 -11.20
CA PHE A 13 12.83 -20.20 -11.01
C PHE A 13 11.91 -19.35 -10.11
N PHE A 14 10.62 -19.27 -10.42
CA PHE A 14 9.69 -18.46 -9.64
C PHE A 14 9.37 -19.03 -8.25
N GLY A 15 9.55 -20.31 -8.03
CA GLY A 15 9.28 -20.98 -6.74
C GLY A 15 10.47 -21.06 -5.80
N THR A 16 11.69 -21.18 -6.31
CA THR A 16 12.88 -21.51 -5.50
C THR A 16 14.03 -20.52 -5.62
N SER A 17 14.01 -19.61 -6.60
CA SER A 17 15.10 -18.64 -6.76
C SER A 17 15.11 -17.62 -5.61
N GLN A 18 16.31 -17.28 -5.12
CA GLN A 18 16.52 -16.23 -4.13
C GLN A 18 16.13 -14.84 -4.65
N LEU A 19 16.17 -14.61 -5.96
CA LEU A 19 15.82 -13.36 -6.62
C LEU A 19 14.30 -13.19 -6.80
N SER A 20 13.55 -14.30 -6.82
CA SER A 20 12.09 -14.28 -6.82
C SER A 20 11.58 -14.13 -5.39
N GLN A 21 11.07 -12.96 -5.07
CA GLN A 21 10.64 -12.59 -3.71
C GLN A 21 9.16 -12.23 -3.68
N PHE A 22 8.56 -12.40 -2.52
CA PHE A 22 7.21 -11.93 -2.25
C PHE A 22 7.20 -10.40 -2.29
N MET A 23 6.35 -9.79 -3.13
CA MET A 23 6.34 -8.35 -3.34
C MET A 23 5.97 -7.60 -2.07
N ASP A 24 6.76 -6.60 -1.72
CA ASP A 24 6.42 -5.64 -0.68
C ASP A 24 5.33 -4.70 -1.20
N GLN A 25 4.13 -4.83 -0.64
CA GLN A 25 2.89 -4.19 -1.11
C GLN A 25 2.24 -3.32 -0.03
N THR A 26 3.03 -2.78 0.89
CA THR A 26 2.53 -1.91 1.96
C THR A 26 1.89 -0.65 1.37
N ASN A 27 2.53 -0.04 0.39
CA ASN A 27 2.06 1.14 -0.33
C ASN A 27 2.57 1.14 -1.79
N PRO A 28 2.08 2.01 -2.67
CA PRO A 28 2.51 2.06 -4.08
C PRO A 28 4.00 2.30 -4.26
N LEU A 29 4.60 3.13 -3.40
CA LEU A 29 6.04 3.42 -3.43
C LEU A 29 6.86 2.18 -3.11
N SER A 30 6.43 1.39 -2.13
CA SER A 30 7.06 0.12 -1.75
C SER A 30 7.07 -0.88 -2.90
N GLU A 31 5.97 -1.01 -3.65
CA GLU A 31 5.90 -1.84 -4.85
C GLU A 31 6.88 -1.37 -5.93
N THR A 32 6.88 -0.08 -6.22
CA THR A 32 7.75 0.52 -7.25
C THR A 32 9.22 0.31 -6.92
N THR A 33 9.62 0.58 -5.69
CA THR A 33 11.01 0.42 -5.26
C THR A 33 11.46 -1.02 -5.20
N HIS A 34 10.59 -1.96 -4.82
CA HIS A 34 10.90 -3.39 -4.84
C HIS A 34 11.15 -3.91 -6.25
N LYS A 35 10.37 -3.46 -7.24
CA LYS A 35 10.55 -3.80 -8.66
C LYS A 35 11.85 -3.23 -9.26
N ARG A 36 12.37 -2.13 -8.72
CA ARG A 36 13.57 -1.43 -9.18
C ARG A 36 14.81 -1.74 -8.33
N ARG A 37 14.77 -2.79 -7.51
CA ARG A 37 15.88 -3.17 -6.63
C ARG A 37 16.93 -3.97 -7.37
N LEU A 38 18.19 -3.65 -7.11
CA LEU A 38 19.37 -4.38 -7.59
C LEU A 38 20.01 -5.10 -6.42
N SER A 39 20.28 -6.40 -6.56
CA SER A 39 20.91 -7.23 -5.53
C SER A 39 22.21 -7.79 -6.04
N ALA A 40 23.27 -7.67 -5.24
CA ALA A 40 24.55 -8.33 -5.47
C ALA A 40 24.57 -9.79 -4.99
N LEU A 41 23.53 -10.22 -4.28
CA LEU A 41 23.37 -11.56 -3.71
C LEU A 41 22.64 -12.48 -4.72
N GLY A 42 22.74 -13.78 -4.52
CA GLY A 42 22.02 -14.79 -5.28
C GLY A 42 22.91 -15.66 -6.14
N PRO A 43 22.32 -16.48 -7.04
CA PRO A 43 23.05 -17.37 -7.92
C PRO A 43 24.02 -16.59 -8.84
N GLY A 44 25.31 -16.92 -8.79
CA GLY A 44 26.35 -16.20 -9.53
C GLY A 44 26.82 -14.90 -8.90
N GLY A 45 26.25 -14.48 -7.76
CA GLY A 45 26.60 -13.28 -7.02
C GLY A 45 27.47 -13.53 -5.79
N LEU A 46 27.54 -12.50 -4.92
CA LEU A 46 28.29 -12.54 -3.70
C LEU A 46 27.50 -13.19 -2.55
N THR A 47 28.22 -13.67 -1.54
CA THR A 47 27.65 -14.06 -0.24
C THR A 47 27.93 -12.94 0.76
N ARG A 48 27.03 -12.75 1.73
CA ARG A 48 27.18 -11.69 2.76
C ARG A 48 28.51 -11.75 3.50
N GLU A 49 28.99 -12.94 3.79
CA GLU A 49 30.22 -13.19 4.54
C GLU A 49 31.48 -12.86 3.74
N ARG A 50 31.42 -12.99 2.39
CA ARG A 50 32.53 -12.72 1.47
C ARG A 50 32.55 -11.29 0.94
N ALA A 51 31.51 -10.50 1.20
CA ALA A 51 31.41 -9.13 0.74
C ALA A 51 32.23 -8.21 1.67
N GLY A 52 33.37 -7.73 1.19
CA GLY A 52 34.18 -6.70 1.85
C GLY A 52 33.58 -5.31 1.75
N PHE A 53 34.31 -4.31 2.28
CA PHE A 53 33.87 -2.90 2.21
C PHE A 53 33.87 -2.36 0.78
N GLU A 54 34.82 -2.76 -0.07
CA GLU A 54 34.95 -2.26 -1.45
C GLU A 54 33.72 -2.46 -2.31
N VAL A 55 33.04 -3.62 -2.17
CA VAL A 55 31.81 -3.91 -2.92
C VAL A 55 30.57 -3.21 -2.36
N ARG A 56 30.64 -2.66 -1.16
CA ARG A 56 29.56 -1.95 -0.47
C ARG A 56 29.66 -0.44 -0.64
N ASP A 57 30.81 0.07 -1.07
CA ASP A 57 31.06 1.50 -1.22
C ASP A 57 30.40 2.06 -2.48
N VAL A 58 30.16 3.36 -2.47
CA VAL A 58 29.68 4.10 -3.63
C VAL A 58 30.84 4.37 -4.58
N HIS A 59 30.67 4.01 -5.84
CA HIS A 59 31.66 4.22 -6.90
C HIS A 59 31.20 5.34 -7.85
N PRO A 60 32.12 6.14 -8.45
CA PRO A 60 31.75 7.18 -9.40
C PRO A 60 30.91 6.71 -10.59
N SER A 61 31.06 5.45 -11.03
CA SER A 61 30.24 4.83 -12.09
C SER A 61 28.77 4.63 -11.69
N HIS A 62 28.42 4.77 -10.42
CA HIS A 62 27.05 4.69 -9.93
C HIS A 62 26.23 5.95 -10.25
N TYR A 63 26.87 7.05 -10.64
CA TYR A 63 26.21 8.31 -10.90
C TYR A 63 25.09 8.15 -11.95
N GLY A 64 23.89 8.58 -11.59
CA GLY A 64 22.71 8.50 -12.44
C GLY A 64 22.18 7.07 -12.69
N ARG A 65 22.86 6.02 -12.21
CA ARG A 65 22.49 4.61 -12.39
C ARG A 65 22.00 3.96 -11.13
N ILE A 66 22.74 4.12 -10.04
CA ILE A 66 22.44 3.53 -8.73
C ILE A 66 22.35 4.65 -7.70
N CYS A 67 21.28 4.66 -6.91
CA CYS A 67 21.11 5.65 -5.85
C CYS A 67 22.18 5.46 -4.77
N PRO A 68 22.90 6.52 -4.38
CA PRO A 68 23.91 6.44 -3.35
C PRO A 68 23.34 6.43 -1.92
N ILE A 69 22.05 6.76 -1.76
CA ILE A 69 21.41 6.96 -0.45
C ILE A 69 20.57 5.76 -0.07
N GLU A 70 19.72 5.24 -0.99
CA GLU A 70 18.77 4.18 -0.69
C GLU A 70 19.43 2.81 -0.64
N THR A 71 19.63 2.27 0.57
CA THR A 71 20.14 0.94 0.83
C THR A 71 19.56 0.44 2.16
N PRO A 72 19.41 -0.87 2.41
CA PRO A 72 19.03 -1.38 3.71
C PRO A 72 20.04 -1.02 4.80
N GLU A 73 19.57 -0.83 6.01
CA GLU A 73 20.41 -0.74 7.21
C GLU A 73 20.71 -2.15 7.72
N GLY A 74 21.97 -2.43 8.07
CA GLY A 74 22.36 -3.71 8.63
C GLY A 74 23.30 -4.54 7.73
N PRO A 75 23.25 -5.89 7.76
CA PRO A 75 24.24 -6.75 7.11
C PRO A 75 24.23 -6.67 5.57
N ASN A 76 23.13 -6.22 4.98
CA ASN A 76 22.98 -6.08 3.54
C ASN A 76 23.30 -4.67 3.00
N ILE A 77 23.87 -3.79 3.81
CA ILE A 77 24.23 -2.44 3.39
C ILE A 77 25.16 -2.46 2.16
N GLY A 78 24.83 -1.67 1.15
CA GLY A 78 25.61 -1.60 -0.09
C GLY A 78 25.50 -2.81 -1.03
N LEU A 79 24.95 -3.94 -0.57
CA LEU A 79 24.73 -5.14 -1.40
C LEU A 79 23.37 -5.14 -2.09
N ILE A 80 22.40 -4.47 -1.48
CA ILE A 80 21.07 -4.27 -2.05
C ILE A 80 20.92 -2.77 -2.28
N VAL A 81 20.77 -2.36 -3.53
CA VAL A 81 20.71 -0.96 -3.93
C VAL A 81 19.52 -0.74 -4.85
N SER A 82 19.15 0.50 -5.07
CA SER A 82 18.04 0.87 -5.94
C SER A 82 18.51 1.54 -7.22
N LEU A 83 17.81 1.25 -8.30
CA LEU A 83 18.05 1.88 -9.60
C LEU A 83 17.73 3.38 -9.55
N GLY A 84 18.54 4.21 -10.19
CA GLY A 84 18.29 5.65 -10.31
C GLY A 84 16.97 5.95 -11.04
N THR A 85 16.42 7.13 -10.81
CA THR A 85 15.08 7.50 -11.31
C THR A 85 14.98 7.40 -12.84
N TYR A 86 15.98 7.85 -13.57
CA TYR A 86 16.02 7.86 -15.04
C TYR A 86 16.82 6.70 -15.64
N ALA A 87 17.44 5.86 -14.80
CA ALA A 87 18.25 4.74 -15.26
C ALA A 87 17.40 3.61 -15.88
N ARG A 88 17.95 2.95 -16.88
CA ARG A 88 17.37 1.76 -17.49
C ARG A 88 18.43 0.69 -17.66
N VAL A 89 18.00 -0.56 -17.84
CA VAL A 89 18.87 -1.68 -18.18
C VAL A 89 18.75 -1.94 -19.67
N ASN A 90 19.88 -2.04 -20.37
CA ASN A 90 19.92 -2.36 -21.80
C ASN A 90 19.75 -3.87 -22.05
N ASP A 91 19.65 -4.26 -23.32
CA ASP A 91 19.46 -5.67 -23.73
C ASP A 91 20.64 -6.58 -23.33
N TYR A 92 21.82 -6.01 -23.05
CA TYR A 92 23.02 -6.72 -22.62
C TYR A 92 23.15 -6.83 -21.10
N GLY A 93 22.24 -6.18 -20.33
CA GLY A 93 22.24 -6.18 -18.87
C GLY A 93 23.05 -5.07 -18.22
N PHE A 94 23.56 -4.07 -18.98
CA PHE A 94 24.24 -2.90 -18.42
C PHE A 94 23.24 -1.82 -18.06
N VAL A 95 23.51 -1.11 -16.97
CA VAL A 95 22.71 0.04 -16.55
C VAL A 95 23.17 1.29 -17.29
N GLU A 96 22.25 1.94 -17.97
CA GLU A 96 22.45 3.18 -18.74
C GLU A 96 21.71 4.34 -18.10
N THR A 97 22.26 5.55 -18.27
CA THR A 97 21.64 6.79 -17.82
C THR A 97 21.47 7.76 -18.99
N PRO A 98 20.40 8.57 -19.02
CA PRO A 98 20.19 9.53 -20.10
C PRO A 98 21.03 10.80 -19.93
N TYR A 99 21.51 11.34 -21.04
CA TYR A 99 22.18 12.63 -21.13
C TYR A 99 21.62 13.43 -22.30
N SER A 100 21.49 14.74 -22.15
CA SER A 100 21.18 15.66 -23.23
C SER A 100 22.43 15.94 -24.07
N ILE A 101 22.33 15.82 -25.37
CA ILE A 101 23.44 16.03 -26.29
C ILE A 101 23.65 17.53 -26.48
N VAL A 102 24.90 17.99 -26.34
CA VAL A 102 25.30 19.39 -26.55
C VAL A 102 26.03 19.47 -27.88
N LYS A 103 25.61 20.43 -28.74
CA LYS A 103 26.28 20.73 -30.01
C LYS A 103 26.61 22.21 -30.08
N ASP A 104 27.86 22.56 -30.28
CA ASP A 104 28.35 23.96 -30.38
C ASP A 104 27.96 24.82 -29.15
N ALA A 105 28.11 24.27 -27.94
CA ALA A 105 27.74 24.88 -26.67
C ALA A 105 26.23 25.20 -26.54
N VAL A 106 25.38 24.58 -27.35
CA VAL A 106 23.92 24.63 -27.28
C VAL A 106 23.37 23.25 -26.88
N VAL A 107 22.57 23.22 -25.83
CA VAL A 107 21.87 21.98 -25.39
C VAL A 107 20.75 21.66 -26.36
N THR A 108 20.76 20.46 -26.92
CA THR A 108 19.72 19.97 -27.82
C THR A 108 18.65 19.21 -27.07
N ASN A 109 17.48 19.03 -27.68
CA ASN A 109 16.42 18.19 -27.14
C ASN A 109 16.64 16.67 -27.43
N GLU A 110 17.79 16.32 -28.00
CA GLU A 110 18.15 14.92 -28.24
C GLU A 110 18.73 14.32 -26.97
N VAL A 111 18.19 13.16 -26.56
CA VAL A 111 18.65 12.42 -25.37
C VAL A 111 19.32 11.14 -25.79
N GLY A 112 20.55 10.94 -25.37
CA GLY A 112 21.32 9.71 -25.56
C GLY A 112 21.43 8.93 -24.25
N PHE A 113 21.31 7.60 -24.30
CA PHE A 113 21.56 6.74 -23.14
C PHE A 113 22.97 6.16 -23.25
N LEU A 114 23.77 6.33 -22.20
CA LEU A 114 25.16 5.89 -22.17
C LEU A 114 25.41 4.96 -20.98
N SER A 115 26.23 3.92 -21.22
CA SER A 115 26.77 3.08 -20.15
C SER A 115 27.93 3.78 -19.44
N ALA A 116 28.31 3.28 -18.27
CA ALA A 116 29.41 3.85 -17.49
C ALA A 116 30.76 3.82 -18.21
N PHE A 117 30.95 2.89 -19.14
CA PHE A 117 32.17 2.78 -19.94
C PHE A 117 32.25 3.84 -21.02
N GLU A 118 31.15 4.06 -21.73
CA GLU A 118 31.05 5.08 -22.78
C GLU A 118 31.16 6.52 -22.24
N GLU A 119 30.63 6.73 -21.04
CA GLU A 119 30.60 8.02 -20.36
C GLU A 119 32.00 8.62 -20.08
N LYS A 120 33.00 7.77 -19.86
CA LYS A 120 34.37 8.19 -19.51
C LYS A 120 35.04 9.11 -20.54
N GLU A 121 34.62 9.01 -21.77
CA GLU A 121 35.22 9.75 -22.88
C GLU A 121 34.73 11.20 -22.98
N TYR A 122 33.61 11.53 -22.32
CA TYR A 122 32.91 12.81 -22.52
C TYR A 122 32.92 13.70 -21.28
N PRO A 123 33.16 15.02 -21.46
CA PRO A 123 32.90 16.00 -20.41
C PRO A 123 31.41 16.27 -20.28
N ILE A 124 30.85 16.05 -19.11
CA ILE A 124 29.42 16.13 -18.83
C ILE A 124 29.12 17.30 -17.91
N ALA A 125 28.30 18.26 -18.36
CA ALA A 125 27.87 19.40 -17.56
C ALA A 125 26.75 18.99 -16.58
N GLN A 126 26.70 19.66 -15.43
CA GLN A 126 25.64 19.49 -14.47
C GLN A 126 24.31 20.06 -14.98
N ALA A 127 23.18 19.48 -14.56
CA ALA A 127 21.84 19.90 -14.97
C ALA A 127 21.48 21.34 -14.55
N ASN A 128 22.10 21.88 -13.47
CA ASN A 128 21.86 23.22 -12.96
C ASN A 128 22.75 24.29 -13.58
N ALA A 129 23.53 23.95 -14.61
CA ALA A 129 24.34 24.93 -15.31
C ALA A 129 23.45 26.04 -15.95
N PRO A 130 23.77 27.35 -15.78
CA PRO A 130 22.93 28.41 -16.29
C PRO A 130 22.93 28.42 -17.83
N ILE A 131 21.73 28.33 -18.40
CA ILE A 131 21.47 28.26 -19.84
C ILE A 131 20.61 29.48 -20.23
N ASP A 132 20.89 30.08 -21.38
CA ASP A 132 20.10 31.15 -21.97
C ASP A 132 18.81 30.58 -22.64
N GLU A 133 17.84 31.43 -22.99
CA GLU A 133 16.59 31.06 -23.69
C GLU A 133 16.81 30.24 -24.99
N ASN A 134 17.99 30.42 -25.62
CA ASN A 134 18.40 29.68 -26.82
C ASN A 134 19.09 28.33 -26.53
N GLY A 135 19.15 27.90 -25.27
CA GLY A 135 19.83 26.67 -24.85
C GLY A 135 21.35 26.75 -24.76
N LYS A 136 21.93 27.97 -24.84
CA LYS A 136 23.39 28.17 -24.80
C LYS A 136 23.87 28.46 -23.38
N TYR A 137 25.03 27.91 -23.00
CA TYR A 137 25.65 28.22 -21.71
C TYR A 137 26.02 29.68 -21.57
N VAL A 138 25.58 30.30 -20.49
CA VAL A 138 25.86 31.72 -20.17
C VAL A 138 27.33 31.90 -19.81
N ASN A 139 27.87 31.03 -18.97
CA ASN A 139 29.23 31.10 -18.48
C ASN A 139 30.24 30.52 -19.48
N PRO A 140 31.43 31.16 -19.65
CA PRO A 140 32.49 30.62 -20.53
C PRO A 140 33.12 29.34 -19.99
N PHE A 141 33.10 29.13 -18.69
CA PHE A 141 33.51 27.89 -18.00
C PHE A 141 32.34 27.31 -17.22
N VAL A 142 32.12 26.04 -17.37
CA VAL A 142 31.02 25.30 -16.72
C VAL A 142 31.62 24.18 -15.91
N THR A 143 31.08 23.97 -14.71
CA THR A 143 31.44 22.83 -13.88
C THR A 143 30.96 21.56 -14.56
N SER A 144 31.92 20.70 -14.89
CA SER A 144 31.66 19.45 -15.61
C SER A 144 32.36 18.30 -14.93
N ARG A 145 31.79 17.11 -15.09
CA ARG A 145 32.33 15.85 -14.60
C ARG A 145 33.10 15.16 -15.74
N VAL A 146 34.37 14.84 -15.49
CA VAL A 146 35.25 14.13 -16.44
C VAL A 146 35.91 12.98 -15.69
N ASP A 147 35.67 11.73 -16.11
CA ASP A 147 36.22 10.49 -15.49
C ASP A 147 35.99 10.42 -13.95
N GLY A 148 34.82 10.91 -13.50
CA GLY A 148 34.43 10.91 -12.09
C GLY A 148 34.92 12.09 -11.25
N GLU A 149 35.76 12.98 -11.80
CA GLU A 149 36.22 14.20 -11.11
C GLU A 149 35.52 15.42 -11.62
N PHE A 150 35.26 16.39 -10.72
CA PHE A 150 34.66 17.69 -11.09
C PHE A 150 35.74 18.72 -11.45
N MET A 151 35.61 19.27 -12.64
CA MET A 151 36.53 20.32 -13.12
C MET A 151 35.78 21.37 -13.92
N MET A 152 36.40 22.54 -14.05
CA MET A 152 35.89 23.64 -14.87
C MET A 152 36.33 23.46 -16.32
N VAL A 153 35.39 23.17 -17.20
CA VAL A 153 35.64 22.97 -18.64
C VAL A 153 35.08 24.15 -19.45
N LYS A 154 35.75 24.52 -20.55
CA LYS A 154 35.22 25.53 -21.48
C LYS A 154 33.92 25.01 -22.12
N ARG A 155 32.91 25.88 -22.22
CA ARG A 155 31.61 25.56 -22.81
C ARG A 155 31.64 24.92 -24.20
N GLU A 156 32.70 25.21 -24.97
CA GLU A 156 32.88 24.70 -26.33
C GLU A 156 33.29 23.22 -26.35
N ASN A 157 33.86 22.72 -25.24
CA ASN A 157 34.35 21.35 -25.13
C ASN A 157 33.33 20.45 -24.42
N ILE A 158 32.17 20.95 -24.06
CA ILE A 158 31.11 20.15 -23.39
C ILE A 158 30.27 19.46 -24.46
N GLU A 159 30.17 18.17 -24.37
CA GLU A 159 29.44 17.33 -25.33
C GLU A 159 28.13 16.81 -24.78
N LEU A 160 28.01 16.67 -23.45
CA LEU A 160 26.84 16.12 -22.77
C LEU A 160 26.44 16.98 -21.56
N MET A 161 25.17 16.93 -21.22
CA MET A 161 24.63 17.56 -20.02
C MET A 161 23.67 16.59 -19.31
N ASP A 162 23.63 16.61 -17.98
CA ASP A 162 22.65 15.87 -17.21
C ASP A 162 21.22 16.33 -17.54
N VAL A 163 20.27 15.40 -17.62
CA VAL A 163 18.87 15.71 -17.97
C VAL A 163 18.16 16.43 -16.82
N SER A 164 18.38 15.98 -15.59
CA SER A 164 17.76 16.50 -14.40
C SER A 164 18.61 16.27 -13.16
N PRO A 165 18.58 17.17 -12.17
CA PRO A 165 19.25 16.95 -10.88
C PRO A 165 18.76 15.68 -10.15
N ASN A 166 17.50 15.30 -10.34
CA ASN A 166 16.91 14.10 -9.75
C ASN A 166 17.48 12.78 -10.30
N GLN A 167 18.28 12.85 -11.36
CA GLN A 167 18.91 11.69 -11.98
C GLN A 167 19.80 10.91 -11.02
N LEU A 168 20.40 11.58 -10.04
CA LEU A 168 21.32 10.99 -9.07
C LEU A 168 20.65 10.00 -8.10
N VAL A 169 19.40 10.24 -7.76
CA VAL A 169 18.70 9.55 -6.67
C VAL A 169 17.65 8.56 -7.17
N SER A 170 17.24 7.64 -6.28
CA SER A 170 16.12 6.71 -6.52
C SER A 170 14.77 7.40 -6.38
N VAL A 171 13.69 6.68 -6.72
CA VAL A 171 12.32 7.17 -6.60
C VAL A 171 11.98 7.56 -5.16
N SER A 172 12.32 6.72 -4.17
CA SER A 172 12.03 7.03 -2.76
C SER A 172 12.79 8.25 -2.25
N ALA A 173 14.06 8.37 -2.59
CA ALA A 173 14.89 9.52 -2.21
C ALA A 173 14.43 10.81 -2.92
N SER A 174 13.94 10.71 -4.14
CA SER A 174 13.44 11.87 -4.91
C SER A 174 12.12 12.45 -4.37
N LEU A 175 11.44 11.76 -3.48
CA LEU A 175 10.23 12.23 -2.80
C LEU A 175 10.49 13.00 -1.51
N ILE A 176 11.74 13.13 -1.08
CA ILE A 176 12.13 13.89 0.11
C ILE A 176 12.38 15.35 -0.29
N PRO A 177 11.55 16.32 0.16
CA PRO A 177 11.81 17.72 -0.09
C PRO A 177 13.04 18.19 0.68
N PHE A 178 13.81 19.13 0.14
CA PHE A 178 15.04 19.66 0.74
C PHE A 178 16.07 18.58 1.10
N LEU A 179 16.17 17.52 0.28
CA LEU A 179 17.12 16.43 0.48
C LEU A 179 18.57 16.94 0.55
N GLU A 180 18.90 17.97 -0.19
CA GLU A 180 20.21 18.63 -0.24
C GLU A 180 20.65 19.23 1.10
N ASN A 181 19.70 19.49 2.00
CA ASN A 181 19.94 20.06 3.33
C ASN A 181 19.98 18.99 4.45
N ASP A 182 19.80 17.74 4.09
CA ASP A 182 19.80 16.61 5.03
C ASP A 182 21.10 15.80 4.94
N ASP A 183 21.58 15.31 6.08
CA ASP A 183 22.67 14.34 6.11
C ASP A 183 22.28 13.04 5.39
N ALA A 184 23.24 12.42 4.69
CA ALA A 184 22.99 11.20 3.91
C ALA A 184 22.46 10.04 4.75
N ASN A 185 22.93 9.89 6.00
CA ASN A 185 22.45 8.84 6.90
C ASN A 185 20.97 9.03 7.23
N ARG A 186 20.53 10.27 7.45
CA ARG A 186 19.13 10.58 7.73
C ARG A 186 18.25 10.48 6.49
N ALA A 187 18.76 10.87 5.34
CA ALA A 187 18.08 10.68 4.07
C ALA A 187 17.86 9.17 3.77
N LEU A 188 18.84 8.32 4.07
CA LEU A 188 18.73 6.87 3.99
C LEU A 188 17.57 6.35 4.87
N MET A 189 17.52 6.78 6.13
CA MET A 189 16.43 6.41 7.03
C MET A 189 15.07 6.91 6.54
N GLY A 190 15.01 8.14 6.06
CA GLY A 190 13.79 8.75 5.52
C GLY A 190 13.26 8.00 4.29
N SER A 191 14.11 7.67 3.33
CA SER A 191 13.72 6.90 2.15
C SER A 191 13.24 5.49 2.51
N ASN A 192 13.89 4.81 3.45
CA ASN A 192 13.47 3.50 3.93
C ASN A 192 12.12 3.56 4.68
N MET A 193 11.88 4.59 5.49
CA MET A 193 10.63 4.73 6.24
C MET A 193 9.44 5.09 5.35
N GLN A 194 9.60 5.85 4.28
CA GLN A 194 8.54 6.11 3.31
C GLN A 194 7.97 4.80 2.73
N ARG A 195 8.80 3.79 2.52
CA ARG A 195 8.36 2.46 2.04
C ARG A 195 7.53 1.69 3.07
N GLN A 196 7.63 2.03 4.35
CA GLN A 196 6.90 1.38 5.45
C GLN A 196 5.62 2.12 5.84
N ALA A 197 5.26 3.20 5.16
CA ALA A 197 4.08 3.99 5.46
C ALA A 197 2.80 3.20 5.19
N VAL A 198 1.87 3.21 6.14
CA VAL A 198 0.58 2.51 6.04
C VAL A 198 -0.44 3.39 5.30
N PRO A 199 -1.20 2.86 4.34
CA PRO A 199 -2.32 3.58 3.74
C PRO A 199 -3.38 3.94 4.78
N LEU A 200 -3.78 5.20 4.80
CA LEU A 200 -4.80 5.70 5.72
C LEU A 200 -6.19 5.64 5.07
N ILE A 201 -7.25 5.71 5.88
CA ILE A 201 -8.63 5.74 5.36
C ILE A 201 -8.85 6.98 4.51
N THR A 202 -8.41 8.14 5.00
CA THR A 202 -8.44 9.41 4.28
C THR A 202 -7.01 9.81 3.99
N ASN A 203 -6.62 9.80 2.74
CA ASN A 203 -5.29 10.22 2.31
C ASN A 203 -5.27 11.73 2.09
N GLN A 204 -4.09 12.32 2.15
CA GLN A 204 -3.87 13.73 1.83
C GLN A 204 -2.53 13.87 1.14
N ALA A 205 -2.50 14.54 0.00
CA ALA A 205 -1.26 14.88 -0.67
C ALA A 205 -0.41 15.84 0.18
N PRO A 206 0.93 15.78 0.12
CA PRO A 206 1.79 16.68 0.87
C PRO A 206 1.62 18.13 0.39
N LEU A 207 1.57 19.10 1.31
CA LEU A 207 1.59 20.52 0.95
C LEU A 207 2.94 20.93 0.37
N VAL A 208 4.01 20.39 0.91
CA VAL A 208 5.38 20.55 0.38
C VAL A 208 5.79 19.24 -0.25
N GLY A 209 5.75 19.20 -1.58
CA GLY A 209 6.13 18.04 -2.39
C GLY A 209 7.35 18.30 -3.24
N THR A 210 7.77 17.33 -4.03
CA THR A 210 8.90 17.43 -4.98
C THR A 210 8.47 17.52 -6.44
N GLY A 211 7.15 17.37 -6.71
CA GLY A 211 6.60 17.40 -8.07
C GLY A 211 6.61 16.03 -8.78
N ILE A 212 7.21 15.00 -8.18
CA ILE A 212 7.30 13.64 -8.76
C ILE A 212 6.12 12.77 -8.30
N GLU A 213 5.40 13.15 -7.27
CA GLU A 213 4.33 12.37 -6.64
C GLU A 213 3.27 11.88 -7.64
N GLY A 214 2.86 12.74 -8.57
CA GLY A 214 1.89 12.38 -9.61
C GLY A 214 2.41 11.34 -10.60
N VAL A 215 3.67 11.44 -10.98
CA VAL A 215 4.32 10.49 -11.89
C VAL A 215 4.47 9.13 -11.21
N VAL A 216 4.95 9.12 -9.97
CA VAL A 216 5.11 7.90 -9.17
C VAL A 216 3.76 7.19 -8.96
N ALA A 217 2.70 7.92 -8.62
CA ALA A 217 1.37 7.36 -8.45
C ALA A 217 0.84 6.72 -9.74
N LYS A 218 1.06 7.37 -10.89
CA LYS A 218 0.64 6.86 -12.20
C LYS A 218 1.43 5.62 -12.61
N ASP A 219 2.75 5.65 -12.48
CA ASP A 219 3.64 4.59 -12.95
C ASP A 219 3.68 3.38 -12.01
N SER A 220 3.25 3.52 -10.77
CA SER A 220 3.12 2.39 -9.82
C SER A 220 2.14 1.31 -10.29
N GLY A 221 1.19 1.66 -11.17
CA GLY A 221 0.14 0.77 -11.63
C GLY A 221 -0.97 0.48 -10.60
N VAL A 222 -0.92 1.14 -9.45
CA VAL A 222 -1.94 1.03 -8.39
C VAL A 222 -3.14 1.91 -8.70
N THR A 223 -2.92 3.05 -9.37
CA THR A 223 -3.99 3.90 -9.89
C THR A 223 -4.49 3.36 -11.23
N ILE A 224 -5.78 3.53 -11.48
CA ILE A 224 -6.37 3.12 -12.76
C ILE A 224 -6.26 4.28 -13.75
N VAL A 225 -5.59 4.02 -14.87
CA VAL A 225 -5.31 5.01 -15.92
C VAL A 225 -6.07 4.64 -17.18
N SER A 226 -6.60 5.63 -17.87
CA SER A 226 -7.22 5.42 -19.18
C SER A 226 -6.15 5.30 -20.27
N ASN A 227 -6.17 4.20 -21.02
CA ASN A 227 -5.21 3.97 -22.11
C ASN A 227 -5.56 4.72 -23.41
N ARG A 228 -6.78 5.26 -23.52
CA ARG A 228 -7.31 5.92 -24.71
C ARG A 228 -8.24 7.06 -24.32
N ASP A 229 -8.45 7.98 -25.25
CA ASP A 229 -9.45 9.02 -25.08
C ASP A 229 -10.84 8.39 -24.95
N ALA A 230 -11.59 8.82 -23.96
CA ALA A 230 -12.87 8.23 -23.61
C ALA A 230 -13.85 9.25 -23.02
N ILE A 231 -15.12 8.84 -22.97
CA ILE A 231 -16.16 9.54 -22.22
C ILE A 231 -16.68 8.58 -21.16
N VAL A 232 -16.80 9.07 -19.94
CA VAL A 232 -17.34 8.29 -18.82
C VAL A 232 -18.83 8.09 -19.01
N ASN A 233 -19.23 6.84 -19.24
CA ASN A 233 -20.65 6.50 -19.43
C ASN A 233 -21.36 6.22 -18.11
N TYR A 234 -20.69 5.49 -17.22
CA TYR A 234 -21.22 5.10 -15.92
C TYR A 234 -20.10 5.00 -14.87
N VAL A 235 -20.40 5.44 -13.65
CA VAL A 235 -19.50 5.35 -12.51
C VAL A 235 -20.30 4.92 -11.30
N ASP A 236 -19.83 3.91 -10.61
CA ASP A 236 -20.25 3.56 -9.25
C ASP A 236 -19.02 3.22 -8.38
N ALA A 237 -19.26 2.83 -7.14
CA ALA A 237 -18.18 2.51 -6.22
C ALA A 237 -17.37 1.25 -6.62
N SER A 238 -17.97 0.36 -7.42
CA SER A 238 -17.39 -0.93 -7.78
C SER A 238 -16.83 -0.96 -9.20
N ARG A 239 -17.27 -0.05 -10.10
CA ARG A 239 -16.85 -0.08 -11.49
C ARG A 239 -17.01 1.25 -12.24
N ILE A 240 -16.18 1.41 -13.26
CA ILE A 240 -16.20 2.54 -14.19
C ILE A 240 -16.35 1.99 -15.60
N VAL A 241 -17.33 2.50 -16.34
CA VAL A 241 -17.57 2.15 -17.74
C VAL A 241 -17.15 3.30 -18.63
N LEU A 242 -16.13 3.11 -19.44
CA LEU A 242 -15.63 4.07 -20.40
C LEU A 242 -16.10 3.73 -21.81
N ARG A 243 -16.52 4.76 -22.53
CA ARG A 243 -16.86 4.70 -23.94
C ARG A 243 -15.79 5.39 -24.75
N HIS A 244 -15.13 4.63 -25.64
CA HIS A 244 -14.17 5.15 -26.60
C HIS A 244 -14.89 5.65 -27.87
N GLY A 245 -14.30 6.56 -28.62
CA GLY A 245 -14.87 7.27 -29.75
C GLY A 245 -15.68 6.46 -30.77
N SER A 246 -16.09 7.06 -31.89
CA SER A 246 -16.96 6.43 -32.86
C SER A 246 -16.31 5.25 -33.60
N LEU A 247 -17.11 4.19 -33.88
CA LEU A 247 -16.75 3.10 -34.78
C LEU A 247 -16.41 3.70 -36.17
N ASN A 248 -15.13 3.68 -36.55
CA ASN A 248 -14.73 4.03 -37.91
C ASN A 248 -14.55 2.75 -38.72
N PRO A 249 -15.38 2.48 -39.74
CA PRO A 249 -15.18 1.35 -40.63
C PRO A 249 -13.84 1.56 -41.37
N GLY A 250 -12.84 0.73 -41.10
CA GLY A 250 -11.59 0.70 -41.86
C GLY A 250 -10.28 0.89 -41.07
N LYS A 251 -10.30 1.18 -39.78
CA LYS A 251 -9.09 1.22 -38.94
C LYS A 251 -9.27 0.40 -37.68
N ASN A 252 -8.56 -0.71 -37.60
CA ASN A 252 -8.41 -1.63 -36.46
C ASN A 252 -9.71 -2.27 -35.93
N ALA A 253 -10.03 -3.44 -36.43
CA ALA A 253 -11.13 -4.31 -35.98
C ALA A 253 -11.01 -4.75 -34.52
N ASP A 254 -9.81 -4.66 -33.92
CA ASP A 254 -9.53 -5.07 -32.54
C ASP A 254 -9.75 -3.97 -31.46
N ALA A 255 -10.22 -2.78 -31.87
CA ALA A 255 -10.39 -1.69 -30.92
C ALA A 255 -11.65 -1.89 -30.08
N LYS A 256 -11.51 -2.32 -28.82
CA LYS A 256 -12.61 -2.32 -27.84
C LYS A 256 -13.22 -0.94 -27.74
N HIS A 257 -14.53 -0.82 -28.03
CA HIS A 257 -15.26 0.46 -27.96
C HIS A 257 -15.74 0.80 -26.55
N VAL A 258 -15.74 -0.18 -25.67
CA VAL A 258 -16.10 -0.06 -24.27
C VAL A 258 -15.03 -0.73 -23.43
N THR A 259 -14.59 -0.05 -22.40
CA THR A 259 -13.73 -0.63 -21.37
C THR A 259 -14.44 -0.52 -20.03
N ILE A 260 -14.54 -1.63 -19.33
CA ILE A 260 -15.05 -1.71 -17.96
C ILE A 260 -13.85 -1.90 -17.04
N PHE A 261 -13.70 -1.03 -16.06
CA PHE A 261 -12.74 -1.16 -14.99
C PHE A 261 -13.49 -1.54 -13.71
N ASN A 262 -13.25 -2.74 -13.23
CA ASN A 262 -13.74 -3.19 -11.93
C ASN A 262 -12.79 -2.68 -10.85
N LEU A 263 -13.34 -1.97 -9.87
CA LEU A 263 -12.60 -1.36 -8.78
C LEU A 263 -12.45 -2.36 -7.64
N SER A 264 -11.22 -2.62 -7.21
CA SER A 264 -10.98 -3.43 -6.02
C SER A 264 -11.43 -2.68 -4.78
N LYS A 265 -12.27 -3.31 -3.96
CA LYS A 265 -12.83 -2.73 -2.74
C LYS A 265 -12.36 -3.54 -1.55
N PHE A 266 -11.66 -2.89 -0.61
CA PHE A 266 -11.21 -3.50 0.65
C PHE A 266 -10.50 -4.85 0.47
N ALA A 267 -9.64 -4.95 -0.53
CA ALA A 267 -8.83 -6.12 -0.75
C ALA A 267 -7.60 -6.12 0.18
N ARG A 268 -7.15 -7.31 0.54
CA ARG A 268 -5.95 -7.49 1.36
C ARG A 268 -4.70 -7.38 0.50
N SER A 269 -3.71 -6.60 0.94
CA SER A 269 -2.35 -6.62 0.37
C SER A 269 -1.50 -7.73 0.99
N ASN A 270 -0.31 -7.96 0.45
CA ASN A 270 0.63 -8.96 0.98
C ASN A 270 1.04 -8.69 2.44
N GLN A 271 1.04 -7.44 2.88
CA GLN A 271 1.36 -7.00 4.24
C GLN A 271 0.13 -6.70 5.10
N ASN A 272 -1.01 -7.27 4.76
CA ASN A 272 -2.28 -7.07 5.48
C ASN A 272 -2.84 -5.64 5.46
N THR A 273 -2.31 -4.77 4.61
CA THR A 273 -2.85 -3.42 4.44
C THR A 273 -4.07 -3.42 3.52
N CYS A 274 -4.90 -2.39 3.63
CA CYS A 274 -6.11 -2.26 2.83
C CYS A 274 -5.81 -1.71 1.44
N PHE A 275 -6.26 -2.43 0.42
CA PHE A 275 -6.22 -2.00 -0.98
C PHE A 275 -7.63 -1.62 -1.42
N ASN A 276 -7.86 -0.35 -1.70
CA ASN A 276 -9.17 0.16 -2.05
C ASN A 276 -9.10 1.23 -3.14
N HIS A 277 -9.85 1.04 -4.22
CA HIS A 277 -9.94 2.03 -5.29
C HIS A 277 -11.10 3.00 -5.06
N ARG A 278 -10.87 4.28 -5.37
CA ARG A 278 -11.89 5.34 -5.36
C ARG A 278 -11.97 6.01 -6.72
N PRO A 279 -13.15 6.09 -7.36
CA PRO A 279 -13.30 6.81 -8.62
C PRO A 279 -13.14 8.32 -8.38
N ILE A 280 -12.39 9.00 -9.27
CA ILE A 280 -12.19 10.44 -9.26
C ILE A 280 -13.14 11.11 -10.25
N VAL A 281 -13.47 10.40 -11.33
CA VAL A 281 -14.20 10.92 -12.48
C VAL A 281 -15.72 10.95 -12.28
N ARG A 282 -16.40 11.82 -13.03
CA ARG A 282 -17.85 11.95 -13.00
C ARG A 282 -18.48 11.48 -14.33
N LYS A 283 -19.72 11.04 -14.27
CA LYS A 283 -20.49 10.66 -15.46
C LYS A 283 -20.54 11.80 -16.46
N GLY A 284 -20.23 11.51 -17.74
CA GLY A 284 -20.22 12.48 -18.83
C GLY A 284 -18.91 13.23 -19.01
N GLN A 285 -17.92 13.07 -18.11
CA GLN A 285 -16.60 13.68 -18.23
C GLN A 285 -15.85 13.11 -19.43
N ARG A 286 -15.12 13.97 -20.15
CA ARG A 286 -14.18 13.55 -21.18
C ARG A 286 -12.82 13.32 -20.55
N ILE A 287 -12.18 12.23 -20.89
CA ILE A 287 -10.92 11.78 -20.37
C ILE A 287 -9.94 11.64 -21.53
N LYS A 288 -8.71 12.11 -21.34
CA LYS A 288 -7.62 11.93 -22.29
C LYS A 288 -6.86 10.62 -22.00
N ALA A 289 -6.16 10.11 -23.00
CA ALA A 289 -5.25 8.99 -22.82
C ALA A 289 -4.16 9.36 -21.80
N GLY A 290 -3.91 8.47 -20.84
CA GLY A 290 -2.94 8.70 -19.78
C GLY A 290 -3.46 9.45 -18.55
N GLU A 291 -4.75 9.81 -18.49
CA GLU A 291 -5.38 10.45 -17.32
C GLU A 291 -5.82 9.39 -16.31
N ILE A 292 -5.64 9.69 -15.03
CA ILE A 292 -6.02 8.80 -13.92
C ILE A 292 -7.53 8.92 -13.70
N ILE A 293 -8.21 7.79 -13.64
CA ILE A 293 -9.69 7.70 -13.48
C ILE A 293 -10.11 7.22 -12.10
N ALA A 294 -9.25 6.49 -11.40
CA ALA A 294 -9.50 6.08 -10.02
C ALA A 294 -8.20 6.08 -9.21
N ASP A 295 -8.29 6.59 -7.99
CA ASP A 295 -7.22 6.54 -7.00
C ASP A 295 -7.13 5.13 -6.39
N GLY A 296 -5.89 4.73 -6.05
CA GLY A 296 -5.59 3.53 -5.29
C GLY A 296 -5.35 3.81 -3.81
N PRO A 297 -4.77 2.84 -3.07
CA PRO A 297 -4.31 3.08 -1.70
C PRO A 297 -3.20 4.11 -1.67
N ALA A 298 -3.13 4.90 -0.61
CA ALA A 298 -2.15 5.96 -0.41
C ALA A 298 -1.99 6.91 -1.62
N THR A 299 -3.08 7.22 -2.30
CA THR A 299 -3.14 8.23 -3.36
C THR A 299 -4.29 9.20 -3.13
N ASP A 300 -4.12 10.45 -3.55
CA ASP A 300 -5.11 11.51 -3.46
C ASP A 300 -5.11 12.30 -4.77
N ARG A 301 -6.22 12.27 -5.51
CA ARG A 301 -6.43 12.94 -6.80
C ARG A 301 -5.32 12.69 -7.82
N GLY A 302 -4.78 11.47 -7.83
CA GLY A 302 -3.71 11.08 -8.74
C GLY A 302 -2.30 11.39 -8.25
N GLU A 303 -2.12 11.92 -7.06
CA GLU A 303 -0.83 12.15 -6.42
C GLU A 303 -0.60 11.15 -5.29
N LEU A 304 0.67 10.81 -5.04
CA LEU A 304 1.05 9.92 -3.96
C LEU A 304 0.83 10.60 -2.61
N ALA A 305 0.07 9.96 -1.73
CA ALA A 305 -0.32 10.46 -0.41
C ALA A 305 -0.04 9.42 0.67
N LEU A 306 1.20 9.39 1.17
CA LEU A 306 1.67 8.41 2.15
C LEU A 306 1.30 8.76 3.60
N GLY A 307 0.91 10.00 3.88
CA GLY A 307 0.67 10.49 5.24
C GLY A 307 -0.33 11.63 5.30
N LYS A 308 -0.15 12.49 6.30
CA LYS A 308 -1.01 13.64 6.58
C LYS A 308 -0.20 14.91 6.88
N ASN A 309 -0.73 16.05 6.47
CA ASN A 309 -0.22 17.35 6.87
C ASN A 309 -0.79 17.70 8.25
N VAL A 310 0.08 17.89 9.24
CA VAL A 310 -0.30 18.21 10.62
C VAL A 310 0.49 19.41 11.12
N THR A 311 -0.11 20.18 12.05
CA THR A 311 0.56 21.32 12.66
C THR A 311 1.48 20.83 13.77
N VAL A 312 2.79 21.06 13.59
CA VAL A 312 3.85 20.59 14.49
C VAL A 312 4.52 21.79 15.18
N ALA A 313 4.77 21.68 16.47
CA ALA A 313 5.58 22.61 17.23
C ALA A 313 6.87 21.95 17.71
N PHE A 314 8.02 22.63 17.54
CA PHE A 314 9.30 22.20 18.09
C PHE A 314 9.52 22.84 19.46
N MET A 315 9.13 22.12 20.50
CA MET A 315 9.28 22.56 21.86
C MET A 315 9.35 21.39 22.84
N PRO A 316 10.14 21.46 23.89
CA PRO A 316 10.05 20.52 25.00
C PRO A 316 8.72 20.75 25.76
N TRP A 317 8.00 19.69 26.06
CA TRP A 317 6.74 19.81 26.79
C TRP A 317 6.63 18.76 27.91
N GLY A 318 6.76 19.19 29.16
CA GLY A 318 6.58 18.36 30.34
C GLY A 318 7.42 17.08 30.40
N GLY A 319 8.45 16.93 29.58
CA GLY A 319 9.25 15.71 29.45
C GLY A 319 8.59 14.59 28.63
N TYR A 320 7.36 14.77 28.14
CA TYR A 320 6.64 13.73 27.39
C TYR A 320 7.11 13.53 25.93
N ASN A 321 7.93 14.44 25.44
CA ASN A 321 8.59 14.32 24.14
C ASN A 321 10.13 14.21 24.27
N PHE A 322 10.59 13.70 25.40
CA PHE A 322 12.03 13.44 25.62
C PHE A 322 12.57 12.47 24.60
N GLU A 323 13.77 12.74 24.07
CA GLU A 323 14.40 12.02 22.96
C GLU A 323 13.50 12.01 21.72
N ASP A 324 13.13 10.83 21.18
CA ASP A 324 12.35 10.65 19.97
C ASP A 324 10.85 10.42 20.24
N SER A 325 10.38 10.77 21.44
CA SER A 325 8.97 10.62 21.77
C SER A 325 8.14 11.73 21.11
N ILE A 326 6.95 11.37 20.67
CA ILE A 326 6.00 12.27 20.02
C ILE A 326 4.81 12.48 20.93
N LEU A 327 4.49 13.73 21.20
CA LEU A 327 3.27 14.11 21.91
C LEU A 327 2.18 14.41 20.88
N VAL A 328 1.01 13.80 21.03
CA VAL A 328 -0.09 13.86 20.06
C VAL A 328 -1.34 14.45 20.71
N ASN A 329 -2.05 15.30 19.97
CA ASN A 329 -3.34 15.85 20.34
C ASN A 329 -4.45 14.81 20.15
N GLU A 330 -5.37 14.70 21.12
CA GLU A 330 -6.52 13.80 21.05
C GLU A 330 -7.42 14.06 19.82
N ARG A 331 -7.47 15.31 19.33
CA ARG A 331 -8.18 15.66 18.10
C ARG A 331 -7.84 14.74 16.94
N LEU A 332 -6.55 14.43 16.74
CA LEU A 332 -6.08 13.56 15.66
C LEU A 332 -6.62 12.12 15.78
N VAL A 333 -6.80 11.64 17.01
CA VAL A 333 -7.34 10.30 17.26
C VAL A 333 -8.86 10.29 17.15
N ARG A 334 -9.52 11.31 17.69
CA ARG A 334 -10.98 11.46 17.65
C ARG A 334 -11.48 11.61 16.20
N ASP A 335 -10.86 12.47 15.42
CA ASP A 335 -11.24 12.75 14.04
C ASP A 335 -10.74 11.67 13.07
N GLY A 336 -10.00 10.66 13.57
CA GLY A 336 -9.54 9.51 12.79
C GLY A 336 -8.51 9.85 11.72
N VAL A 337 -7.70 10.91 11.92
CA VAL A 337 -6.73 11.41 10.92
C VAL A 337 -5.73 10.34 10.50
N PHE A 338 -5.19 9.56 11.45
CA PHE A 338 -4.25 8.48 11.21
C PHE A 338 -4.87 7.08 11.37
N THR A 339 -6.15 6.96 11.14
CA THR A 339 -6.82 5.66 11.20
C THR A 339 -6.51 4.85 9.94
N SER A 340 -6.12 3.60 10.13
CA SER A 340 -5.81 2.65 9.06
C SER A 340 -6.70 1.41 9.14
N VAL A 341 -6.92 0.75 8.02
CA VAL A 341 -7.64 -0.52 7.94
C VAL A 341 -6.63 -1.61 7.63
N HIS A 342 -6.66 -2.67 8.41
CA HIS A 342 -5.85 -3.87 8.24
C HIS A 342 -6.75 -5.06 7.99
N ILE A 343 -6.40 -5.92 7.05
CA ILE A 343 -7.18 -7.09 6.68
C ILE A 343 -6.32 -8.33 6.92
N GLU A 344 -6.75 -9.18 7.83
CA GLU A 344 -6.09 -10.46 8.10
C GLU A 344 -6.80 -11.61 7.39
N GLU A 345 -6.01 -12.54 6.87
CA GLU A 345 -6.48 -13.76 6.24
C GLU A 345 -6.33 -14.93 7.19
N PHE A 346 -7.43 -15.65 7.40
CA PHE A 346 -7.46 -16.89 8.15
C PHE A 346 -7.84 -18.03 7.20
N GLU A 347 -6.96 -19.03 7.12
CA GLU A 347 -7.12 -20.16 6.23
C GLU A 347 -7.24 -21.46 7.02
N ILE A 348 -8.18 -22.29 6.63
CA ILE A 348 -8.27 -23.67 7.11
C ILE A 348 -8.47 -24.62 5.94
N VAL A 349 -7.87 -25.80 6.06
CA VAL A 349 -7.89 -26.83 5.04
C VAL A 349 -8.50 -28.10 5.64
N ALA A 350 -9.49 -28.66 4.99
CA ALA A 350 -10.04 -29.98 5.29
C ALA A 350 -9.33 -31.03 4.42
N ARG A 351 -8.71 -32.01 5.05
CA ARG A 351 -7.91 -33.04 4.40
C ARG A 351 -8.56 -34.41 4.52
N ASP A 352 -8.24 -35.28 3.57
CA ASP A 352 -8.53 -36.69 3.69
C ASP A 352 -7.41 -37.36 4.49
N THR A 353 -7.73 -37.86 5.68
CA THR A 353 -6.77 -38.52 6.59
C THR A 353 -6.98 -40.04 6.59
N LYS A 354 -5.98 -40.80 7.04
CA LYS A 354 -6.05 -42.24 7.14
C LYS A 354 -7.16 -42.73 8.10
N LEU A 355 -7.61 -41.87 9.01
CA LEU A 355 -8.63 -42.13 10.02
C LEU A 355 -10.04 -41.74 9.58
N GLY A 356 -10.15 -41.06 8.42
CA GLY A 356 -11.40 -40.55 7.86
C GLY A 356 -11.25 -39.14 7.32
N LYS A 357 -12.29 -38.64 6.68
CA LYS A 357 -12.32 -37.30 6.12
C LYS A 357 -12.55 -36.27 7.22
N GLU A 358 -11.77 -35.20 7.20
CA GLU A 358 -12.09 -34.02 7.99
C GLU A 358 -13.29 -33.30 7.38
N ASP A 359 -14.16 -32.77 8.22
CA ASP A 359 -15.36 -32.07 7.76
C ASP A 359 -15.46 -30.68 8.36
N ILE A 360 -15.99 -29.75 7.58
CA ILE A 360 -16.26 -28.35 7.98
C ILE A 360 -17.77 -28.28 8.24
N THR A 361 -18.15 -28.15 9.52
CA THR A 361 -19.54 -28.20 9.95
C THR A 361 -19.80 -27.30 11.15
N ARG A 362 -21.05 -26.92 11.35
CA ARG A 362 -21.50 -26.20 12.54
C ARG A 362 -21.64 -27.14 13.76
N ASP A 363 -21.78 -28.45 13.57
CA ASP A 363 -21.95 -29.44 14.64
C ASP A 363 -20.59 -29.75 15.29
N ILE A 364 -20.20 -28.91 16.25
CA ILE A 364 -18.92 -29.02 16.97
C ILE A 364 -19.23 -29.58 18.35
N PRO A 365 -18.55 -30.68 18.78
CA PRO A 365 -18.76 -31.24 20.12
C PRO A 365 -18.24 -30.28 21.20
N ASN A 366 -18.96 -30.24 22.33
CA ASN A 366 -18.60 -29.48 23.54
C ASN A 366 -18.51 -27.94 23.37
N VAL A 367 -19.27 -27.37 22.44
CA VAL A 367 -19.36 -25.92 22.22
C VAL A 367 -20.80 -25.47 22.43
N GLY A 368 -21.01 -24.42 23.22
CA GLY A 368 -22.32 -23.83 23.46
C GLY A 368 -22.90 -23.13 22.22
N GLU A 369 -24.21 -23.10 22.12
CA GLU A 369 -24.91 -22.46 20.99
C GLU A 369 -24.59 -20.98 20.82
N GLU A 370 -24.22 -20.30 21.90
CA GLU A 370 -23.88 -18.89 21.89
C GLU A 370 -22.60 -18.62 21.08
N ALA A 371 -21.60 -19.50 21.15
CA ALA A 371 -20.38 -19.42 20.34
C ALA A 371 -20.63 -19.78 18.87
N LEU A 372 -21.73 -20.49 18.59
CA LEU A 372 -22.09 -20.93 17.23
C LEU A 372 -23.07 -19.98 16.52
N LYS A 373 -23.57 -18.93 17.18
CA LYS A 373 -24.62 -18.05 16.62
C LYS A 373 -24.24 -17.38 15.31
N ASN A 374 -22.96 -17.05 15.14
CA ASN A 374 -22.44 -16.37 13.96
C ASN A 374 -22.04 -17.34 12.84
N LEU A 375 -22.06 -18.65 13.08
CA LEU A 375 -21.76 -19.66 12.09
C LEU A 375 -22.98 -19.96 11.23
N ASP A 376 -22.74 -20.14 9.96
CA ASP A 376 -23.70 -20.60 8.97
C ASP A 376 -23.93 -22.12 9.07
N GLY A 377 -24.93 -22.65 8.39
CA GLY A 377 -25.18 -24.11 8.32
C GLY A 377 -24.01 -24.92 7.78
N SER A 378 -23.16 -24.30 6.96
CA SER A 378 -21.92 -24.90 6.44
C SER A 378 -20.72 -24.82 7.41
N GLY A 379 -20.88 -24.29 8.61
CA GLY A 379 -19.79 -24.15 9.59
C GLY A 379 -18.85 -22.99 9.36
N VAL A 380 -19.19 -22.06 8.47
CA VAL A 380 -18.41 -20.86 8.16
C VAL A 380 -19.09 -19.63 8.73
N ILE A 381 -18.33 -18.67 9.24
CA ILE A 381 -18.88 -17.45 9.82
C ILE A 381 -19.56 -16.59 8.73
N ARG A 382 -20.61 -15.84 9.12
CA ARG A 382 -21.33 -14.95 8.22
C ARG A 382 -20.52 -13.70 7.91
N ILE A 383 -20.63 -13.21 6.68
CA ILE A 383 -20.09 -11.91 6.27
C ILE A 383 -20.80 -10.80 7.05
N GLY A 384 -20.07 -9.83 7.56
CA GLY A 384 -20.57 -8.74 8.39
C GLY A 384 -20.65 -9.07 9.89
N ALA A 385 -20.28 -10.28 10.31
CA ALA A 385 -20.21 -10.63 11.73
C ALA A 385 -19.04 -9.91 12.40
N GLU A 386 -19.28 -9.37 13.58
CA GLU A 386 -18.24 -8.84 14.45
C GLU A 386 -17.60 -10.00 15.22
N VAL A 387 -16.29 -10.07 15.22
CA VAL A 387 -15.50 -11.14 15.84
C VAL A 387 -14.51 -10.57 16.84
N GLY A 388 -14.35 -11.28 17.93
CA GLY A 388 -13.37 -11.01 18.98
C GLY A 388 -12.49 -12.21 19.27
N GLN A 389 -11.55 -12.02 20.17
CA GLN A 389 -10.62 -13.07 20.59
C GLN A 389 -11.36 -14.33 21.06
N GLY A 390 -10.99 -15.47 20.50
CA GLY A 390 -11.53 -16.79 20.88
C GLY A 390 -12.80 -17.20 20.15
N ASP A 391 -13.44 -16.32 19.37
CA ASP A 391 -14.61 -16.66 18.55
C ASP A 391 -14.25 -17.66 17.46
N ILE A 392 -15.19 -18.53 17.11
CA ILE A 392 -15.00 -19.52 16.06
C ILE A 392 -15.26 -18.89 14.70
N LEU A 393 -14.25 -18.92 13.83
CA LEU A 393 -14.37 -18.47 12.44
C LEU A 393 -14.88 -19.61 11.55
N ILE A 394 -14.32 -20.79 11.70
CA ILE A 394 -14.66 -21.95 10.90
C ILE A 394 -14.72 -23.16 11.83
N GLY A 395 -15.85 -23.83 11.84
CA GLY A 395 -16.02 -25.07 12.57
C GLY A 395 -15.47 -26.26 11.78
N LYS A 396 -14.47 -26.94 12.33
CA LYS A 396 -13.88 -28.13 11.73
C LYS A 396 -13.79 -29.24 12.76
N ILE A 397 -14.13 -30.46 12.34
CA ILE A 397 -14.01 -31.67 13.13
C ILE A 397 -13.04 -32.64 12.45
N THR A 398 -12.21 -33.29 13.26
CA THR A 398 -11.25 -34.29 12.80
C THR A 398 -11.59 -35.64 13.47
N PRO A 399 -11.67 -36.74 12.72
CA PRO A 399 -11.90 -38.07 13.30
C PRO A 399 -10.76 -38.46 14.24
N LYS A 400 -11.11 -39.00 15.42
CA LYS A 400 -10.13 -39.60 16.34
C LYS A 400 -9.81 -41.02 15.91
N GLY A 401 -8.53 -41.42 16.04
CA GLY A 401 -8.14 -42.82 15.91
C GLY A 401 -8.77 -43.68 17.03
N GLU A 402 -8.99 -44.95 16.74
CA GLU A 402 -9.45 -45.90 17.71
C GLU A 402 -8.49 -45.97 18.91
N THR A 403 -8.81 -45.27 19.96
CA THR A 403 -8.25 -45.56 21.29
C THR A 403 -8.99 -46.77 21.81
N GLN A 404 -8.28 -47.72 22.37
CA GLN A 404 -8.90 -48.84 23.11
C GLN A 404 -9.82 -48.27 24.20
N LEU A 405 -11.11 -48.23 23.90
CA LEU A 405 -12.12 -47.75 24.83
C LEU A 405 -12.27 -48.76 25.99
N SER A 406 -12.33 -48.25 27.19
CA SER A 406 -12.71 -49.07 28.33
C SER A 406 -14.14 -49.64 28.15
N PRO A 407 -14.45 -50.83 28.71
CA PRO A 407 -15.81 -51.40 28.61
C PRO A 407 -16.90 -50.44 29.09
N GLU A 408 -16.59 -49.58 30.05
CA GLU A 408 -17.51 -48.59 30.63
C GLU A 408 -17.74 -47.42 29.64
N GLU A 409 -16.73 -46.95 28.90
CA GLU A 409 -16.88 -45.96 27.85
C GLU A 409 -17.66 -46.47 26.64
N LYS A 410 -17.55 -47.80 26.32
CA LYS A 410 -18.39 -48.44 25.29
C LYS A 410 -19.86 -48.43 25.68
N LEU A 411 -20.15 -48.62 26.95
CA LEU A 411 -21.52 -48.67 27.49
C LEU A 411 -22.12 -47.25 27.54
N LEU A 412 -21.34 -46.25 27.91
CA LEU A 412 -21.74 -44.84 27.89
C LEU A 412 -22.00 -44.35 26.45
N ARG A 413 -21.20 -44.76 25.45
CA ARG A 413 -21.47 -44.48 24.04
C ARG A 413 -22.79 -45.07 23.55
N ALA A 414 -23.12 -46.31 23.99
CA ALA A 414 -24.38 -46.93 23.61
C ALA A 414 -25.60 -46.21 24.16
N ILE A 415 -25.46 -45.55 25.33
CA ILE A 415 -26.56 -44.86 26.03
C ILE A 415 -26.76 -43.43 25.53
N PHE A 416 -25.69 -42.70 25.27
CA PHE A 416 -25.72 -41.27 24.94
C PHE A 416 -25.55 -40.92 23.45
N GLY A 417 -25.44 -41.90 22.56
CA GLY A 417 -25.30 -41.71 21.12
C GLY A 417 -23.85 -41.56 20.63
N GLU A 418 -23.59 -42.14 19.45
CA GLU A 418 -22.25 -42.36 18.90
C GLU A 418 -21.46 -41.10 18.53
N LYS A 419 -22.10 -39.92 18.41
CA LYS A 419 -21.46 -38.76 17.78
C LYS A 419 -20.47 -37.98 18.66
N ALA A 420 -20.59 -37.98 19.95
CA ALA A 420 -19.78 -37.13 20.86
C ALA A 420 -18.35 -37.64 21.15
N GLY A 421 -18.06 -38.91 20.83
CA GLY A 421 -16.78 -39.56 21.18
C GLY A 421 -15.76 -39.69 20.03
N ASP A 422 -16.20 -39.63 18.79
CA ASP A 422 -15.39 -40.05 17.64
C ASP A 422 -14.68 -38.90 16.92
N VAL A 423 -15.00 -37.67 17.24
CA VAL A 423 -14.41 -36.50 16.57
C VAL A 423 -13.76 -35.53 17.57
N LYS A 424 -12.69 -34.91 17.13
CA LYS A 424 -11.99 -33.85 17.87
C LYS A 424 -12.32 -32.50 17.23
N ASP A 425 -12.59 -31.48 18.07
CA ASP A 425 -12.70 -30.10 17.64
C ASP A 425 -11.32 -29.57 17.20
N THR A 426 -11.21 -29.22 15.94
CA THR A 426 -10.03 -28.55 15.33
C THR A 426 -10.42 -27.26 14.65
N SER A 427 -11.46 -26.60 15.15
CA SER A 427 -12.00 -25.36 14.62
C SER A 427 -10.97 -24.23 14.64
N LEU A 428 -11.03 -23.38 13.65
CA LEU A 428 -10.23 -22.17 13.59
C LEU A 428 -10.86 -21.08 14.45
N ARG A 429 -10.11 -20.60 15.44
CA ARG A 429 -10.54 -19.53 16.35
C ARG A 429 -9.73 -18.27 16.10
N VAL A 430 -10.32 -17.12 16.40
CA VAL A 430 -9.65 -15.83 16.32
C VAL A 430 -8.50 -15.77 17.33
N PRO A 431 -7.26 -15.49 16.90
CA PRO A 431 -6.12 -15.39 17.79
C PRO A 431 -6.22 -14.15 18.69
N PRO A 432 -5.44 -14.11 19.79
CA PRO A 432 -5.38 -12.95 20.68
C PRO A 432 -4.93 -11.69 19.96
N GLY A 433 -5.56 -10.55 20.26
CA GLY A 433 -5.22 -9.24 19.69
C GLY A 433 -5.91 -8.93 18.36
N VAL A 434 -6.73 -9.83 17.84
CA VAL A 434 -7.55 -9.61 16.65
C VAL A 434 -8.99 -9.36 17.05
N SER A 435 -9.54 -8.23 16.61
CA SER A 435 -10.96 -7.90 16.74
C SER A 435 -11.39 -7.10 15.53
N GLY A 436 -12.48 -7.49 14.89
CA GLY A 436 -12.88 -6.83 13.65
C GLY A 436 -14.19 -7.37 13.08
N ILE A 437 -14.39 -7.06 11.81
CA ILE A 437 -15.58 -7.46 11.06
C ILE A 437 -15.17 -8.36 9.90
N VAL A 438 -15.89 -9.45 9.74
CA VAL A 438 -15.70 -10.35 8.58
C VAL A 438 -16.20 -9.67 7.33
N ILE A 439 -15.30 -9.41 6.38
CA ILE A 439 -15.63 -8.72 5.12
C ILE A 439 -15.87 -9.67 3.96
N ASP A 440 -15.19 -10.81 3.95
CA ASP A 440 -15.29 -11.79 2.87
C ASP A 440 -14.99 -13.20 3.37
N ALA A 441 -15.56 -14.21 2.71
CA ALA A 441 -15.31 -15.62 2.97
C ALA A 441 -15.28 -16.39 1.65
N LYS A 442 -14.12 -16.92 1.26
CA LYS A 442 -13.92 -17.68 0.03
C LYS A 442 -13.85 -19.17 0.35
N ILE A 443 -14.61 -19.96 -0.37
CA ILE A 443 -14.67 -21.40 -0.21
C ILE A 443 -14.21 -22.05 -1.52
N PHE A 444 -13.15 -22.85 -1.44
CA PHE A 444 -12.58 -23.59 -2.55
C PHE A 444 -12.89 -25.07 -2.35
N SER A 445 -13.51 -25.71 -3.32
CA SER A 445 -13.84 -27.12 -3.27
C SER A 445 -13.18 -27.87 -4.44
N ARG A 446 -12.73 -29.12 -4.15
CA ARG A 446 -12.10 -29.96 -5.17
C ARG A 446 -13.11 -30.35 -6.25
N ARG A 447 -12.64 -30.47 -7.48
CA ARG A 447 -13.45 -30.96 -8.60
C ARG A 447 -14.07 -32.34 -8.28
N GLY A 448 -15.37 -32.46 -8.53
CA GLY A 448 -16.11 -33.72 -8.34
C GLY A 448 -16.61 -33.97 -6.91
N VAL A 449 -16.46 -33.04 -5.99
CA VAL A 449 -17.06 -33.06 -4.65
C VAL A 449 -18.39 -32.29 -4.69
N GLU A 450 -19.40 -32.79 -3.94
CA GLU A 450 -20.66 -32.05 -3.82
C GLU A 450 -20.40 -30.65 -3.22
N LYS A 451 -20.96 -29.64 -3.89
CA LYS A 451 -20.81 -28.25 -3.46
C LYS A 451 -21.87 -27.91 -2.42
N ASP A 452 -21.46 -27.26 -1.35
CA ASP A 452 -22.36 -26.73 -0.31
C ASP A 452 -23.25 -25.61 -0.84
N ASP A 453 -24.38 -25.39 -0.19
CA ASP A 453 -25.31 -24.31 -0.56
C ASP A 453 -24.66 -22.94 -0.55
N ARG A 454 -23.75 -22.68 0.38
CA ARG A 454 -22.99 -21.42 0.42
C ARG A 454 -22.03 -21.25 -0.76
N THR A 455 -21.33 -22.32 -1.15
CA THR A 455 -20.47 -22.30 -2.34
C THR A 455 -21.29 -21.98 -3.58
N ARG A 456 -22.48 -22.60 -3.69
CA ARG A 456 -23.41 -22.30 -4.81
C ARG A 456 -23.90 -20.87 -4.80
N LEU A 457 -24.16 -20.28 -3.64
CA LEU A 457 -24.56 -18.87 -3.52
C LEU A 457 -23.43 -17.94 -3.97
N ILE A 458 -22.21 -18.16 -3.53
CA ILE A 458 -21.03 -17.35 -3.93
C ILE A 458 -20.81 -17.44 -5.45
N GLU A 459 -20.84 -18.63 -6.01
CA GLU A 459 -20.72 -18.84 -7.46
C GLU A 459 -21.83 -18.14 -8.23
N ASN A 460 -23.07 -18.20 -7.73
CA ASN A 460 -24.19 -17.49 -8.38
C ASN A 460 -24.02 -15.97 -8.31
N ASP A 461 -23.53 -15.42 -7.21
CA ASP A 461 -23.28 -13.99 -7.08
C ASP A 461 -22.18 -13.52 -8.05
N GLU A 462 -21.14 -14.31 -8.22
CA GLU A 462 -20.09 -14.05 -9.22
C GLU A 462 -20.64 -14.12 -10.66
N ILE A 463 -21.46 -15.11 -10.96
CA ILE A 463 -22.10 -15.23 -12.27
C ILE A 463 -23.03 -14.05 -12.55
N VAL A 464 -23.82 -13.60 -11.56
CA VAL A 464 -24.71 -12.43 -11.67
C VAL A 464 -23.88 -11.15 -11.90
N ALA A 465 -22.72 -11.00 -11.26
CA ALA A 465 -21.83 -9.87 -11.51
C ALA A 465 -21.28 -9.88 -12.95
N LEU A 466 -20.85 -11.04 -13.45
CA LEU A 466 -20.39 -11.22 -14.84
C LEU A 466 -21.53 -10.98 -15.86
N GLU A 467 -22.76 -11.41 -15.55
CA GLU A 467 -23.94 -11.14 -16.39
C GLU A 467 -24.21 -9.64 -16.49
N LYS A 468 -24.14 -8.94 -15.37
CA LYS A 468 -24.30 -7.49 -15.33
C LYS A 468 -23.25 -6.76 -16.16
N ASP A 469 -21.99 -7.17 -16.06
CA ASP A 469 -20.90 -6.59 -16.87
C ASP A 469 -21.10 -6.86 -18.37
N ARG A 470 -21.51 -8.07 -18.75
CA ARG A 470 -21.89 -8.42 -20.12
C ARG A 470 -23.03 -7.53 -20.64
N ASP A 471 -24.10 -7.41 -19.88
CA ASP A 471 -25.30 -6.69 -20.30
C ASP A 471 -25.05 -5.19 -20.41
N ASP A 472 -24.27 -4.61 -19.51
CA ASP A 472 -23.86 -3.21 -19.59
C ASP A 472 -22.94 -2.98 -20.79
N THR A 473 -22.01 -3.88 -21.08
CA THR A 473 -21.14 -3.79 -22.27
C THR A 473 -21.99 -3.81 -23.55
N LEU A 474 -22.90 -4.76 -23.65
CA LEU A 474 -23.80 -4.87 -24.81
C LEU A 474 -24.70 -3.63 -24.96
N ARG A 475 -25.19 -3.08 -23.84
CA ARG A 475 -26.00 -1.85 -23.84
C ARG A 475 -25.21 -0.65 -24.35
N VAL A 476 -24.00 -0.43 -23.80
CA VAL A 476 -23.16 0.71 -24.19
C VAL A 476 -22.74 0.61 -25.65
N ILE A 477 -22.34 -0.57 -26.14
CA ILE A 477 -22.03 -0.78 -27.56
C ILE A 477 -23.29 -0.48 -28.41
N GLY A 478 -24.44 -0.98 -27.99
CA GLY A 478 -25.72 -0.72 -28.68
C GLY A 478 -26.05 0.76 -28.76
N ASP A 479 -25.87 1.54 -27.68
CA ASP A 479 -26.11 2.98 -27.64
C ASP A 479 -25.14 3.76 -28.55
N VAL A 480 -23.87 3.36 -28.59
CA VAL A 480 -22.88 3.95 -29.50
C VAL A 480 -23.27 3.73 -30.95
N VAL A 481 -23.58 2.49 -31.32
CA VAL A 481 -23.99 2.10 -32.68
C VAL A 481 -25.27 2.84 -33.08
N ARG A 482 -26.23 2.91 -32.17
CA ARG A 482 -27.48 3.65 -32.40
C ARG A 482 -27.23 5.13 -32.68
N SER A 483 -26.38 5.77 -31.85
CA SER A 483 -26.02 7.19 -32.06
C SER A 483 -25.31 7.43 -33.41
N GLN A 484 -24.49 6.48 -33.88
CA GLN A 484 -23.85 6.57 -35.20
C GLN A 484 -24.81 6.38 -36.33
N ILE A 485 -25.67 5.38 -36.24
CA ILE A 485 -26.72 5.12 -37.23
C ILE A 485 -27.69 6.29 -37.28
N GLU A 486 -28.06 6.91 -36.17
CA GLU A 486 -28.86 8.12 -36.12
C GLU A 486 -28.21 9.25 -36.89
N LYS A 487 -26.94 9.54 -36.69
CA LYS A 487 -26.22 10.59 -37.42
C LYS A 487 -26.20 10.35 -38.93
N LEU A 488 -26.15 9.08 -39.36
CA LEU A 488 -26.14 8.72 -40.77
C LEU A 488 -27.53 8.71 -41.43
N LEU A 489 -28.55 8.29 -40.66
CA LEU A 489 -29.88 8.00 -41.19
C LEU A 489 -30.94 9.08 -40.97
N VAL A 490 -30.79 9.97 -39.98
CA VAL A 490 -31.77 11.04 -39.72
C VAL A 490 -31.90 11.94 -40.94
N GLY A 491 -33.13 12.10 -41.38
CA GLY A 491 -33.47 12.88 -42.58
C GLY A 491 -33.34 12.15 -43.90
N LYS A 492 -32.81 10.91 -43.94
CA LYS A 492 -32.73 10.09 -45.15
C LYS A 492 -34.02 9.34 -45.42
N LYS A 493 -34.24 8.88 -46.68
CA LYS A 493 -35.43 8.15 -47.11
C LYS A 493 -35.02 6.73 -47.54
N PRO A 494 -35.58 5.63 -46.95
CA PRO A 494 -35.30 4.28 -47.39
C PRO A 494 -35.93 3.97 -48.74
N ALA A 495 -35.23 3.17 -49.55
CA ALA A 495 -35.72 2.70 -50.86
C ALA A 495 -36.72 1.54 -50.72
N VAL A 496 -36.56 0.72 -49.65
CA VAL A 496 -37.39 -0.46 -49.36
C VAL A 496 -38.02 -0.31 -47.97
N PRO A 497 -39.33 -0.64 -47.80
CA PRO A 497 -39.96 -0.55 -46.51
C PRO A 497 -39.43 -1.62 -45.54
N LEU A 498 -39.11 -1.24 -44.30
CA LEU A 498 -38.71 -2.16 -43.25
C LEU A 498 -39.95 -2.78 -42.58
N LYS A 499 -40.11 -4.13 -42.69
CA LYS A 499 -41.29 -4.85 -42.19
C LYS A 499 -40.92 -5.80 -41.01
N LYS A 500 -41.80 -5.90 -40.00
CA LYS A 500 -41.79 -6.91 -38.94
C LYS A 500 -42.97 -7.81 -39.09
N ARG A 501 -42.79 -9.04 -39.68
CA ARG A 501 -43.88 -9.96 -40.08
C ARG A 501 -44.94 -9.22 -40.90
N LYS A 502 -46.10 -8.86 -40.32
CA LYS A 502 -47.18 -8.14 -41.01
C LYS A 502 -47.20 -6.63 -40.74
N LYS A 503 -46.34 -6.09 -39.81
CA LYS A 503 -46.34 -4.67 -39.42
C LYS A 503 -45.19 -3.93 -40.11
N VAL A 504 -45.49 -2.84 -40.82
CA VAL A 504 -44.49 -1.96 -41.41
C VAL A 504 -43.89 -1.09 -40.31
N LEU A 505 -42.55 -1.15 -40.12
CA LEU A 505 -41.81 -0.33 -39.15
C LEU A 505 -41.40 1.01 -39.73
N ILE A 506 -40.99 1.04 -41.01
CA ILE A 506 -40.62 2.25 -41.74
C ILE A 506 -41.20 2.11 -43.16
N GLU A 507 -41.96 3.10 -43.60
CA GLU A 507 -42.54 3.10 -44.93
C GLU A 507 -41.52 3.54 -45.97
N LYS A 508 -41.66 3.04 -47.20
CA LYS A 508 -40.84 3.45 -48.35
C LYS A 508 -40.96 4.95 -48.58
N GLY A 509 -39.82 5.66 -48.61
CA GLY A 509 -39.77 7.10 -48.89
C GLY A 509 -40.12 8.04 -47.74
N SER A 510 -40.51 7.50 -46.56
CA SER A 510 -40.70 8.31 -45.35
C SER A 510 -39.39 8.86 -44.83
N ARG A 511 -39.37 10.08 -44.26
CA ARG A 511 -38.20 10.62 -43.57
C ARG A 511 -37.99 9.85 -42.26
N ILE A 512 -36.78 9.38 -42.04
CA ILE A 512 -36.40 8.72 -40.81
C ILE A 512 -36.16 9.76 -39.73
N ASP A 513 -36.92 9.66 -38.63
CA ASP A 513 -36.78 10.50 -37.43
C ASP A 513 -36.06 9.72 -36.34
N SER A 514 -35.33 10.42 -35.44
CA SER A 514 -34.64 9.84 -34.28
C SER A 514 -35.56 8.99 -33.40
N LYS A 515 -36.82 9.42 -33.17
CA LYS A 515 -37.84 8.69 -32.40
C LYS A 515 -38.21 7.34 -33.01
N ILE A 516 -38.16 7.19 -34.32
CA ILE A 516 -38.44 5.94 -35.01
C ILE A 516 -37.28 4.96 -34.84
N LEU A 517 -36.06 5.44 -34.95
CA LEU A 517 -34.84 4.64 -34.75
C LEU A 517 -34.70 4.13 -33.32
N THR A 518 -35.10 4.92 -32.34
CA THR A 518 -35.00 4.54 -30.90
C THR A 518 -35.88 3.32 -30.61
N ASN A 519 -37.00 3.13 -31.28
CA ASN A 519 -37.94 2.04 -31.03
C ASN A 519 -37.67 0.76 -31.85
N ILE A 520 -36.68 0.78 -32.73
CA ILE A 520 -36.34 -0.38 -33.56
C ILE A 520 -35.06 -1.08 -33.01
N PRO A 521 -35.11 -2.40 -32.76
CA PRO A 521 -33.92 -3.15 -32.39
C PRO A 521 -32.83 -3.08 -33.47
N LEU A 522 -31.57 -2.85 -33.08
CA LEU A 522 -30.43 -2.70 -33.99
C LEU A 522 -30.28 -3.86 -34.99
N ALA A 523 -30.48 -5.10 -34.54
CA ALA A 523 -30.40 -6.29 -35.37
C ALA A 523 -31.43 -6.31 -36.53
N ARG A 524 -32.44 -5.43 -36.51
CA ARG A 524 -33.41 -5.33 -37.60
C ARG A 524 -33.11 -4.25 -38.62
N LEU A 525 -32.17 -3.36 -38.26
CA LEU A 525 -31.76 -2.30 -39.19
C LEU A 525 -30.87 -2.84 -40.32
N GLU A 526 -30.43 -4.09 -40.26
CA GLU A 526 -29.73 -4.82 -41.35
C GLU A 526 -30.57 -4.87 -42.63
N GLY A 527 -31.90 -4.89 -42.51
CA GLY A 527 -32.82 -4.92 -43.68
C GLY A 527 -33.07 -3.56 -44.33
N ILE A 528 -32.44 -2.48 -43.91
CA ILE A 528 -32.62 -1.16 -44.50
C ILE A 528 -31.75 -1.00 -45.75
N VAL A 529 -32.40 -0.69 -46.88
CA VAL A 529 -31.73 -0.43 -48.15
C VAL A 529 -32.05 1.02 -48.60
N PHE A 530 -31.00 1.76 -48.94
CA PHE A 530 -31.12 3.13 -49.45
C PHE A 530 -30.79 3.15 -50.96
N SER A 531 -31.27 4.17 -51.66
CA SER A 531 -30.93 4.38 -53.05
C SER A 531 -29.44 4.68 -53.28
N ASN A 532 -28.73 5.10 -52.26
CA ASN A 532 -27.30 5.30 -52.28
C ASN A 532 -26.57 4.04 -51.73
N SER A 533 -25.90 3.28 -52.60
CA SER A 533 -25.19 2.05 -52.27
C SER A 533 -24.15 2.26 -51.19
N LYS A 534 -23.35 3.34 -51.23
CA LYS A 534 -22.34 3.65 -50.24
C LYS A 534 -22.91 3.82 -48.84
N LEU A 535 -24.08 4.43 -48.69
CA LEU A 535 -24.72 4.61 -47.40
C LEU A 535 -25.24 3.26 -46.84
N THR A 536 -25.76 2.40 -47.71
CA THR A 536 -26.20 1.04 -47.33
C THR A 536 -25.00 0.20 -46.87
N GLU A 537 -23.89 0.20 -47.60
CA GLU A 537 -22.68 -0.49 -47.25
C GLU A 537 -22.07 0.00 -45.91
N GLN A 538 -22.09 1.31 -45.67
CA GLN A 538 -21.63 1.86 -44.40
C GLN A 538 -22.48 1.39 -43.22
N VAL A 539 -23.81 1.39 -43.35
CA VAL A 539 -24.74 0.93 -42.30
C VAL A 539 -24.59 -0.57 -42.06
N HIS A 540 -24.48 -1.37 -43.12
CA HIS A 540 -24.24 -2.80 -43.00
C HIS A 540 -22.91 -3.11 -42.35
N GLY A 541 -21.82 -2.44 -42.72
CA GLY A 541 -20.53 -2.60 -42.09
C GLY A 541 -20.51 -2.28 -40.60
N ILE A 542 -21.23 -1.25 -40.16
CA ILE A 542 -21.40 -0.89 -38.73
C ILE A 542 -22.20 -1.98 -38.02
N LEU A 543 -23.27 -2.49 -38.62
CA LEU A 543 -24.10 -3.54 -38.00
C LEU A 543 -23.38 -4.90 -37.95
N GLU A 544 -22.59 -5.24 -38.94
CA GLU A 544 -21.74 -6.43 -38.93
C GLU A 544 -20.70 -6.37 -37.84
N GLN A 545 -19.97 -5.26 -37.68
CA GLN A 545 -19.05 -5.03 -36.58
C GLN A 545 -19.76 -5.11 -35.21
N TYR A 546 -20.98 -4.58 -35.10
CA TYR A 546 -21.78 -4.69 -33.89
C TYR A 546 -22.10 -6.15 -33.54
N SER A 547 -22.50 -6.95 -34.52
CA SER A 547 -22.80 -8.38 -34.30
C SER A 547 -21.58 -9.16 -33.88
N GLU A 548 -20.45 -8.89 -34.50
CA GLU A 548 -19.16 -9.50 -34.15
C GLU A 548 -18.70 -9.15 -32.72
N GLN A 549 -18.79 -7.86 -32.33
CA GLN A 549 -18.44 -7.43 -30.98
C GLN A 549 -19.39 -8.06 -29.91
N CYS A 550 -20.68 -8.18 -30.22
CA CYS A 550 -21.64 -8.86 -29.35
C CYS A 550 -21.28 -10.35 -29.17
N GLU A 551 -20.81 -11.00 -30.22
CA GLU A 551 -20.42 -12.41 -30.17
C GLU A 551 -19.14 -12.63 -29.37
N ILE A 552 -18.15 -11.73 -29.52
CA ILE A 552 -16.91 -11.74 -28.71
C ILE A 552 -17.26 -11.57 -27.21
N CYS A 553 -18.11 -10.61 -26.86
CA CYS A 553 -18.55 -10.43 -25.49
C CYS A 553 -19.27 -11.67 -24.91
N ARG A 554 -20.12 -12.33 -25.70
CA ARG A 554 -20.80 -13.54 -25.24
C ARG A 554 -19.85 -14.70 -25.04
N ARG A 555 -18.91 -14.94 -25.95
CA ARG A 555 -17.90 -16.00 -25.82
C ARG A 555 -17.04 -15.77 -24.59
N ALA A 556 -16.56 -14.54 -24.35
CA ALA A 556 -15.78 -14.21 -23.17
C ALA A 556 -16.56 -14.46 -21.87
N PHE A 557 -17.85 -14.14 -21.84
CA PHE A 557 -18.71 -14.46 -20.71
C PHE A 557 -18.88 -15.98 -20.49
N GLU A 558 -19.12 -16.75 -21.55
CA GLU A 558 -19.27 -18.21 -21.44
C GLU A 558 -17.99 -18.89 -20.95
N GLU A 559 -16.83 -18.43 -21.38
CA GLU A 559 -15.54 -18.91 -20.88
C GLU A 559 -15.36 -18.61 -19.39
N GLN A 560 -15.67 -17.41 -18.95
CA GLN A 560 -15.57 -17.01 -17.54
C GLN A 560 -16.55 -17.80 -16.67
N ARG A 561 -17.80 -17.93 -17.11
CA ARG A 561 -18.82 -18.72 -16.43
C ARG A 561 -18.39 -20.18 -16.26
N SER A 562 -17.91 -20.81 -17.34
CA SER A 562 -17.46 -22.19 -17.26
C SER A 562 -16.29 -22.39 -16.30
N ARG A 563 -15.40 -21.41 -16.15
CA ARG A 563 -14.33 -21.45 -15.15
C ARG A 563 -14.86 -21.44 -13.72
N CYS A 564 -15.87 -20.63 -13.44
CA CYS A 564 -16.51 -20.60 -12.12
C CYS A 564 -17.21 -21.93 -11.77
N GLU A 565 -17.80 -22.63 -12.77
CA GLU A 565 -18.56 -23.88 -12.55
C GLU A 565 -17.67 -25.14 -12.38
N ILE A 566 -16.46 -25.16 -12.92
CA ILE A 566 -15.60 -26.37 -12.99
C ILE A 566 -15.03 -26.80 -11.63
N GLY A 567 -14.92 -25.89 -10.65
CA GLY A 567 -14.26 -26.13 -9.36
C GLY A 567 -12.74 -25.97 -9.43
N ASP A 568 -12.08 -26.01 -8.27
CA ASP A 568 -10.69 -25.61 -8.09
C ASP A 568 -9.71 -26.79 -8.13
N ASP A 569 -8.48 -26.52 -8.62
CA ASP A 569 -7.36 -27.46 -8.54
C ASP A 569 -6.67 -27.29 -7.18
N LEU A 570 -7.12 -28.07 -6.20
CA LEU A 570 -6.53 -28.11 -4.87
C LEU A 570 -5.37 -29.13 -4.78
N PRO A 571 -4.40 -28.93 -3.88
CA PRO A 571 -3.31 -29.89 -3.65
C PRO A 571 -3.82 -31.30 -3.37
N PRO A 572 -3.04 -32.34 -3.65
CA PRO A 572 -3.44 -33.73 -3.37
C PRO A 572 -3.77 -33.93 -1.89
N GLY A 573 -4.90 -34.61 -1.60
CA GLY A 573 -5.36 -34.86 -0.24
C GLY A 573 -6.20 -33.76 0.38
N VAL A 574 -6.32 -32.58 -0.24
CA VAL A 574 -7.20 -31.49 0.21
C VAL A 574 -8.58 -31.67 -0.41
N ILE A 575 -9.61 -31.67 0.41
CA ILE A 575 -11.01 -31.77 -0.01
C ILE A 575 -11.62 -30.39 -0.20
N LYS A 576 -11.43 -29.53 0.81
CA LYS A 576 -12.01 -28.20 0.91
C LYS A 576 -11.04 -27.24 1.58
N MET A 577 -10.97 -26.02 1.10
CA MET A 577 -10.18 -24.92 1.68
C MET A 577 -11.11 -23.74 1.89
N VAL A 578 -11.06 -23.14 3.07
CA VAL A 578 -11.83 -21.93 3.38
C VAL A 578 -10.90 -20.84 3.82
N LYS A 579 -11.05 -19.65 3.22
CA LYS A 579 -10.32 -18.43 3.57
C LYS A 579 -11.31 -17.38 4.04
N ILE A 580 -11.05 -16.80 5.20
CA ILE A 580 -11.85 -15.73 5.79
C ILE A 580 -11.00 -14.49 5.91
N TYR A 581 -11.56 -13.35 5.55
CA TYR A 581 -10.93 -12.06 5.65
C TYR A 581 -11.61 -11.22 6.72
N VAL A 582 -10.82 -10.80 7.72
CA VAL A 582 -11.29 -9.98 8.84
C VAL A 582 -10.65 -8.61 8.73
N ALA A 583 -11.46 -7.57 8.63
CA ALA A 583 -11.01 -6.20 8.60
C ALA A 583 -11.00 -5.59 10.02
N MET A 584 -9.89 -4.98 10.35
CA MET A 584 -9.67 -4.28 11.62
C MET A 584 -9.42 -2.81 11.35
N LYS A 585 -10.11 -1.95 12.07
CA LYS A 585 -9.90 -0.50 12.02
C LYS A 585 -9.01 -0.09 13.18
N ARG A 586 -7.78 0.32 12.89
CA ARG A 586 -6.78 0.69 13.90
C ARG A 586 -6.61 2.20 13.94
N LYS A 587 -6.99 2.81 15.06
CA LYS A 587 -6.71 4.21 15.37
C LYS A 587 -5.25 4.36 15.80
N LEU A 588 -4.79 5.61 15.87
CA LEU A 588 -3.48 5.91 16.43
C LEU A 588 -3.51 5.67 17.94
N SER A 589 -2.56 4.90 18.45
CA SER A 589 -2.43 4.56 19.87
C SER A 589 -1.03 4.88 20.39
N VAL A 590 -0.92 4.97 21.71
CA VAL A 590 0.38 5.13 22.39
C VAL A 590 1.26 3.92 22.09
N GLY A 591 2.52 4.19 21.70
CA GLY A 591 3.46 3.15 21.29
C GLY A 591 3.55 2.93 19.78
N ASP A 592 2.66 3.52 18.97
CA ASP A 592 2.77 3.47 17.52
C ASP A 592 3.95 4.29 17.03
N LYS A 593 4.62 3.80 16.00
CA LYS A 593 5.77 4.48 15.38
C LYS A 593 5.28 5.42 14.28
N MET A 594 5.71 6.67 14.38
CA MET A 594 5.48 7.69 13.37
C MET A 594 6.80 8.30 12.90
N ALA A 595 6.81 8.84 11.70
CA ALA A 595 7.99 9.48 11.14
C ALA A 595 7.62 10.58 10.15
N GLY A 596 8.52 11.55 9.96
CA GLY A 596 8.50 12.41 8.79
C GLY A 596 9.31 11.80 7.63
N ARG A 597 9.58 12.59 6.60
CA ARG A 597 10.37 12.17 5.42
C ARG A 597 11.88 12.34 5.60
N HIS A 598 12.33 13.01 6.64
CA HIS A 598 13.73 13.41 6.89
C HIS A 598 14.46 12.49 7.87
N GLY A 599 14.02 11.25 8.04
CA GLY A 599 14.63 10.33 9.01
C GLY A 599 14.29 10.62 10.46
N ASN A 600 13.38 11.53 10.73
CA ASN A 600 12.90 11.88 12.06
C ASN A 600 11.81 10.88 12.50
N LYS A 601 12.23 9.77 13.03
CA LYS A 601 11.36 8.72 13.56
C LYS A 601 11.08 8.95 15.05
N GLY A 602 9.88 8.60 15.48
CA GLY A 602 9.51 8.67 16.88
C GLY A 602 8.37 7.73 17.24
N VAL A 603 8.14 7.56 18.52
CA VAL A 603 7.07 6.75 19.09
C VAL A 603 6.12 7.64 19.85
N VAL A 604 4.81 7.44 19.67
CA VAL A 604 3.78 8.17 20.41
C VAL A 604 3.90 7.83 21.90
N SER A 605 4.24 8.82 22.70
CA SER A 605 4.39 8.68 24.17
C SER A 605 3.07 8.89 24.90
N ARG A 606 2.31 9.89 24.48
CA ARG A 606 1.04 10.24 25.11
C ARG A 606 0.10 10.91 24.12
N VAL A 607 -1.18 10.68 24.31
CA VAL A 607 -2.27 11.42 23.68
C VAL A 607 -2.84 12.36 24.73
N LEU A 608 -2.80 13.66 24.47
CA LEU A 608 -3.31 14.67 25.36
C LEU A 608 -4.67 15.19 24.92
N PRO A 609 -5.55 15.53 25.88
CA PRO A 609 -6.77 16.28 25.58
C PRO A 609 -6.46 17.58 24.85
N GLN A 610 -7.37 18.02 23.99
CA GLN A 610 -7.18 19.21 23.16
C GLN A 610 -6.96 20.47 24.02
N GLU A 611 -7.59 20.55 25.19
CA GLU A 611 -7.51 21.67 26.11
C GLU A 611 -6.13 21.85 26.74
N ASP A 612 -5.38 20.76 26.93
CA ASP A 612 -4.05 20.78 27.55
C ASP A 612 -2.93 21.06 26.56
N MET A 613 -3.22 21.02 25.26
CA MET A 613 -2.24 21.24 24.21
C MET A 613 -1.88 22.72 24.08
N PRO A 614 -0.64 23.06 23.68
CA PRO A 614 -0.27 24.43 23.32
C PRO A 614 -1.19 24.97 22.21
N TYR A 615 -1.54 26.26 22.29
CA TYR A 615 -2.44 26.89 21.33
C TYR A 615 -1.92 28.28 20.88
N PHE A 616 -2.39 28.69 19.70
CA PHE A 616 -2.13 30.00 19.13
C PHE A 616 -3.04 31.07 19.71
N GLU A 617 -2.72 32.34 19.42
CA GLU A 617 -3.54 33.48 19.81
C GLU A 617 -4.98 33.40 19.28
N ASP A 618 -5.17 32.80 18.12
CA ASP A 618 -6.48 32.55 17.49
C ASP A 618 -7.29 31.43 18.16
N GLY A 619 -6.72 30.69 19.10
CA GLY A 619 -7.34 29.58 19.82
C GLY A 619 -7.17 28.22 19.16
N ASP A 620 -6.53 28.14 18.00
CA ASP A 620 -6.20 26.88 17.35
C ASP A 620 -5.11 26.15 18.13
N THR A 621 -5.26 24.82 18.29
CA THR A 621 -4.31 23.99 19.04
C THR A 621 -3.30 23.33 18.11
N VAL A 622 -2.09 23.11 18.65
CA VAL A 622 -1.05 22.34 17.97
C VAL A 622 -1.45 20.87 17.93
N ASP A 623 -1.13 20.18 16.84
CA ASP A 623 -1.45 18.75 16.65
C ASP A 623 -0.41 17.82 17.26
N MET A 624 0.87 18.17 17.12
CA MET A 624 2.00 17.38 17.62
C MET A 624 3.08 18.28 18.20
N ALA A 625 3.73 17.83 19.27
CA ALA A 625 4.91 18.49 19.81
C ALA A 625 6.11 17.56 19.70
N LEU A 626 7.15 18.02 19.01
CA LEU A 626 8.42 17.34 18.80
C LEU A 626 9.53 17.99 19.60
N ASN A 627 10.53 17.18 20.00
CA ASN A 627 11.67 17.67 20.74
C ASN A 627 12.66 18.39 19.78
N PRO A 628 13.01 19.64 20.02
CA PRO A 628 13.97 20.38 19.21
C PRO A 628 15.38 19.79 19.25
N LEU A 629 15.76 19.10 20.33
CA LEU A 629 17.07 18.47 20.47
C LEU A 629 17.31 17.33 19.45
N GLY A 630 16.24 16.80 18.84
CA GLY A 630 16.32 15.79 17.79
C GLY A 630 16.83 16.30 16.45
N VAL A 631 17.02 17.63 16.25
CA VAL A 631 17.45 18.21 14.97
C VAL A 631 18.95 18.42 14.89
N PRO A 632 19.62 19.13 15.83
CA PRO A 632 21.02 19.52 15.67
C PRO A 632 21.99 18.34 15.56
N SER A 633 21.81 17.32 16.40
CA SER A 633 22.69 16.15 16.43
C SER A 633 22.57 15.26 15.20
N ARG A 634 21.43 15.32 14.50
CA ARG A 634 21.10 14.48 13.35
C ARG A 634 21.26 15.17 12.01
N MET A 635 21.46 16.47 12.02
CA MET A 635 21.77 17.29 10.84
C MET A 635 20.74 17.19 9.71
N ASN A 636 19.49 16.90 10.06
CA ASN A 636 18.37 16.84 9.11
C ASN A 636 17.59 18.15 9.10
N VAL A 637 18.24 19.20 8.63
CA VAL A 637 17.71 20.57 8.62
C VAL A 637 16.56 20.75 7.63
N GLY A 638 16.47 19.91 6.61
CA GLY A 638 15.39 19.93 5.62
C GLY A 638 13.99 19.89 6.24
N GLN A 639 13.80 19.23 7.39
CA GLN A 639 12.53 19.21 8.11
C GLN A 639 12.10 20.61 8.59
N ILE A 640 13.03 21.47 8.95
CA ILE A 640 12.74 22.85 9.40
C ILE A 640 12.30 23.69 8.20
N LEU A 641 13.00 23.56 7.06
CA LEU A 641 12.62 24.23 5.83
C LEU A 641 11.25 23.76 5.33
N GLU A 642 10.96 22.45 5.42
CA GLU A 642 9.64 21.90 5.10
C GLU A 642 8.54 22.54 5.96
N ILE A 643 8.76 22.67 7.26
CA ILE A 643 7.78 23.25 8.20
C ILE A 643 7.54 24.71 7.87
N HIS A 644 8.58 25.51 7.60
CA HIS A 644 8.43 26.91 7.25
C HIS A 644 7.66 27.08 5.94
N LEU A 645 8.02 26.32 4.91
CA LEU A 645 7.30 26.37 3.64
C LEU A 645 5.86 25.85 3.77
N GLY A 646 5.64 24.79 4.55
CA GLY A 646 4.30 24.27 4.86
C GLY A 646 3.43 25.27 5.64
N CYS A 647 4.03 26.07 6.53
CA CYS A 647 3.35 27.16 7.23
C CYS A 647 2.90 28.26 6.26
N ALA A 648 3.79 28.67 5.36
CA ALA A 648 3.48 29.63 4.31
C ALA A 648 2.37 29.13 3.38
N ALA A 649 2.46 27.87 2.93
CA ALA A 649 1.48 27.21 2.06
C ALA A 649 0.08 27.15 2.70
N LYS A 650 -0.01 26.81 3.99
CA LYS A 650 -1.27 26.83 4.75
C LYS A 650 -1.81 28.25 4.91
N GLY A 651 -0.97 29.22 5.29
CA GLY A 651 -1.36 30.62 5.45
C GLY A 651 -1.90 31.25 4.16
N LEU A 652 -1.31 30.95 3.01
CA LEU A 652 -1.82 31.37 1.71
C LEU A 652 -3.19 30.74 1.40
N GLY A 653 -3.37 29.46 1.72
CA GLY A 653 -4.67 28.76 1.58
C GLY A 653 -5.76 29.40 2.44
N ASP A 654 -5.45 29.78 3.67
CA ASP A 654 -6.38 30.44 4.58
C ASP A 654 -6.78 31.85 4.07
N GLN A 655 -5.83 32.59 3.48
CA GLN A 655 -6.12 33.87 2.83
C GLN A 655 -7.05 33.69 1.63
N LEU A 656 -6.81 32.67 0.76
CA LEU A 656 -7.71 32.36 -0.35
C LEU A 656 -9.12 32.00 0.12
N ASN A 657 -9.24 31.24 1.20
CA ASN A 657 -10.51 30.91 1.81
C ASN A 657 -11.27 32.14 2.32
N ARG A 658 -10.60 33.04 3.06
CA ARG A 658 -11.21 34.29 3.54
C ARG A 658 -11.77 35.10 2.38
N LEU A 659 -10.97 35.28 1.30
CA LEU A 659 -11.41 36.01 0.10
C LEU A 659 -12.59 35.33 -0.60
N LEU A 660 -12.64 33.98 -0.57
CA LEU A 660 -13.74 33.20 -1.11
C LEU A 660 -15.05 33.41 -0.33
N GLU A 661 -14.96 33.38 1.02
CA GLU A 661 -16.09 33.58 1.93
C GLU A 661 -16.61 35.03 1.85
N GLU A 662 -15.72 36.01 1.76
CA GLU A 662 -16.04 37.42 1.55
C GLU A 662 -16.57 37.74 0.15
N LYS A 663 -16.58 36.76 -0.78
CA LYS A 663 -17.02 36.90 -2.18
C LYS A 663 -16.27 37.97 -2.97
N LYS A 664 -15.03 38.27 -2.62
CA LYS A 664 -14.16 39.25 -3.27
C LYS A 664 -13.45 38.64 -4.49
N HIS A 665 -14.19 38.33 -5.56
CA HIS A 665 -13.70 37.58 -6.71
C HIS A 665 -12.54 38.26 -7.48
N LYS A 666 -12.47 39.58 -7.48
CA LYS A 666 -11.38 40.33 -8.12
C LYS A 666 -10.08 40.17 -7.33
N GLU A 667 -10.13 40.44 -6.03
CA GLU A 667 -8.97 40.28 -5.12
C GLU A 667 -8.47 38.81 -5.11
N LEU A 668 -9.42 37.87 -5.10
CA LEU A 668 -9.12 36.44 -5.18
C LEU A 668 -8.36 36.09 -6.46
N ARG A 669 -8.79 36.60 -7.62
CA ARG A 669 -8.12 36.39 -8.91
C ARG A 669 -6.71 36.97 -8.91
N GLU A 670 -6.54 38.19 -8.42
CA GLU A 670 -5.23 38.83 -8.32
C GLU A 670 -4.29 38.07 -7.36
N LYS A 671 -4.82 37.59 -6.22
CA LYS A 671 -4.03 36.81 -5.25
C LYS A 671 -3.58 35.49 -5.85
N ILE A 672 -4.48 34.76 -6.54
CA ILE A 672 -4.12 33.52 -7.21
C ILE A 672 -3.05 33.77 -8.27
N LYS A 673 -3.15 34.85 -9.05
CA LYS A 673 -2.14 35.23 -10.04
C LYS A 673 -0.77 35.55 -9.44
N ARG A 674 -0.73 36.13 -8.23
CA ARG A 674 0.55 36.35 -7.53
C ARG A 674 1.17 35.04 -7.07
N ILE A 675 0.35 34.11 -6.55
CA ILE A 675 0.83 32.80 -6.10
C ILE A 675 1.36 31.97 -7.29
N PHE A 676 0.66 32.01 -8.43
CA PHE A 676 1.04 31.31 -9.67
C PHE A 676 1.61 32.31 -10.67
N SER A 677 2.75 32.93 -10.31
CA SER A 677 3.35 34.06 -11.06
C SER A 677 3.64 33.75 -12.52
N ASP A 678 3.92 32.47 -12.87
CA ASP A 678 4.20 32.03 -14.25
C ASP A 678 3.58 30.63 -14.52
N GLY A 679 3.26 30.36 -15.79
CA GLY A 679 2.87 29.02 -16.24
C GLY A 679 1.42 28.89 -16.71
N PRO A 680 1.01 27.66 -17.09
CA PRO A 680 -0.31 27.39 -17.70
C PRO A 680 -1.50 27.79 -16.84
N VAL A 681 -1.32 27.81 -15.51
CA VAL A 681 -2.37 28.20 -14.55
C VAL A 681 -2.62 29.71 -14.62
N TYR A 682 -1.55 30.51 -14.71
CA TYR A 682 -1.64 31.96 -14.84
C TYR A 682 -2.50 32.37 -16.04
N ASP A 683 -2.25 31.77 -17.21
CA ASP A 683 -2.99 32.07 -18.44
C ASP A 683 -4.47 31.60 -18.36
N MET A 684 -4.71 30.48 -17.69
CA MET A 684 -6.05 29.92 -17.55
C MET A 684 -6.96 30.76 -16.64
N ILE A 685 -6.40 31.41 -15.61
CA ILE A 685 -7.17 32.15 -14.60
C ILE A 685 -7.98 33.29 -15.20
N ASP A 686 -7.50 33.96 -16.25
CA ASP A 686 -8.21 35.06 -16.90
C ASP A 686 -9.47 34.60 -17.63
N GLY A 687 -9.48 33.39 -18.14
CA GLY A 687 -10.60 32.78 -18.85
C GLY A 687 -11.68 32.17 -17.96
N LEU A 688 -11.43 32.03 -16.65
CA LEU A 688 -12.36 31.37 -15.74
C LEU A 688 -13.55 32.26 -15.38
N ASN A 689 -14.77 31.70 -15.44
CA ASN A 689 -15.99 32.31 -14.90
C ASN A 689 -15.95 32.34 -13.35
N GLU A 690 -16.78 33.17 -12.72
CA GLU A 690 -16.86 33.24 -11.24
C GLU A 690 -17.15 31.91 -10.56
N HIS A 691 -17.98 31.06 -11.19
CA HIS A 691 -18.29 29.74 -10.67
C HIS A 691 -17.10 28.77 -10.76
N GLU A 692 -16.38 28.84 -11.87
CA GLU A 692 -15.17 28.06 -12.12
C GLU A 692 -14.03 28.51 -11.20
N LEU A 693 -13.88 29.83 -10.99
CA LEU A 693 -12.91 30.40 -10.07
C LEU A 693 -13.16 29.97 -8.62
N LYS A 694 -14.44 29.91 -8.20
CA LYS A 694 -14.81 29.36 -6.88
C LYS A 694 -14.47 27.90 -6.74
N PHE A 695 -14.73 27.11 -7.78
CA PHE A 695 -14.39 25.70 -7.78
C PHE A 695 -12.88 25.48 -7.73
N PHE A 696 -12.13 26.26 -8.50
CA PHE A 696 -10.66 26.24 -8.52
C PHE A 696 -10.09 26.62 -7.15
N ALA A 697 -10.48 27.76 -6.59
CA ALA A 697 -10.05 28.20 -5.26
C ALA A 697 -10.45 27.22 -4.14
N GLY A 698 -11.59 26.56 -4.25
CA GLY A 698 -12.05 25.55 -3.31
C GLY A 698 -11.14 24.33 -3.20
N ASN A 699 -10.32 24.04 -4.21
CA ASN A 699 -9.34 22.96 -4.17
C ASN A 699 -8.16 23.27 -3.24
N TYR A 700 -7.85 24.55 -3.02
CA TYR A 700 -6.76 25.02 -2.18
C TYR A 700 -7.18 25.38 -0.77
N LYS A 701 -8.35 24.92 -0.35
CA LYS A 701 -8.95 25.19 0.96
C LYS A 701 -8.08 24.77 2.15
N HIS A 702 -7.28 23.71 1.99
CA HIS A 702 -6.41 23.19 3.04
C HIS A 702 -4.96 23.64 2.92
N GLY A 703 -4.66 24.50 1.97
CA GLY A 703 -3.33 25.01 1.68
C GLY A 703 -3.00 24.95 0.19
N VAL A 704 -1.99 25.68 -0.23
CA VAL A 704 -1.47 25.67 -1.60
C VAL A 704 -0.35 24.63 -1.69
N HIS A 705 -0.48 23.68 -2.61
CA HIS A 705 0.58 22.68 -2.83
C HIS A 705 1.78 23.33 -3.50
N MET A 706 2.95 23.18 -2.87
CA MET A 706 4.23 23.70 -3.33
C MET A 706 5.11 22.55 -3.79
N ALA A 707 5.79 22.70 -4.93
CA ALA A 707 6.76 21.72 -5.42
C ALA A 707 8.17 22.25 -5.23
N THR A 708 9.00 21.49 -4.53
CA THR A 708 10.44 21.78 -4.36
C THR A 708 11.25 20.56 -4.85
N PRO A 709 11.69 20.56 -6.12
CA PRO A 709 12.45 19.46 -6.67
C PRO A 709 13.75 19.21 -5.88
N VAL A 710 14.19 17.96 -5.84
CA VAL A 710 15.45 17.59 -5.18
C VAL A 710 16.63 18.21 -5.92
N PHE A 711 17.57 18.80 -5.19
CA PHE A 711 18.74 19.54 -5.68
C PHE A 711 18.44 20.81 -6.49
N ASP A 712 17.18 21.20 -6.60
CA ASP A 712 16.72 22.43 -7.24
C ASP A 712 15.52 23.00 -6.44
N GLY A 713 15.65 22.99 -5.12
CA GLY A 713 14.62 23.40 -4.19
C GLY A 713 14.56 24.89 -3.94
N ALA A 714 13.53 25.32 -3.22
CA ALA A 714 13.35 26.72 -2.84
C ALA A 714 14.50 27.21 -1.95
N GLU A 715 14.99 28.41 -2.23
CA GLU A 715 16.02 29.06 -1.44
C GLU A 715 15.43 29.68 -0.15
N GLU A 716 16.30 29.93 0.84
CA GLU A 716 15.90 30.54 2.11
C GLU A 716 15.21 31.90 1.94
N GLY A 717 15.69 32.71 0.96
CA GLY A 717 15.09 33.99 0.62
C GLY A 717 13.64 33.87 0.15
N GLU A 718 13.38 32.97 -0.75
CA GLU A 718 12.05 32.69 -1.31
C GLU A 718 11.07 32.21 -0.23
N ILE A 719 11.53 31.35 0.69
CA ILE A 719 10.71 30.87 1.80
C ILE A 719 10.32 32.02 2.74
N LYS A 720 11.27 32.94 3.03
CA LYS A 720 10.99 34.13 3.83
C LYS A 720 9.99 35.08 3.18
N ASP A 721 10.13 35.30 1.87
CA ASP A 721 9.22 36.14 1.10
C ASP A 721 7.80 35.55 1.09
N LEU A 722 7.66 34.22 0.94
CA LEU A 722 6.38 33.52 0.99
C LEU A 722 5.74 33.59 2.42
N LEU A 723 6.55 33.53 3.48
CA LEU A 723 6.06 33.69 4.85
C LEU A 723 5.50 35.11 5.06
N VAL A 724 6.21 36.13 4.57
CA VAL A 724 5.74 37.53 4.63
C VAL A 724 4.46 37.71 3.81
N GLU A 725 4.37 37.13 2.60
CA GLU A 725 3.19 37.18 1.77
C GLU A 725 1.97 36.48 2.41
N ALA A 726 2.22 35.41 3.16
CA ALA A 726 1.20 34.72 3.99
C ALA A 726 0.79 35.54 5.23
N GLY A 727 1.47 36.65 5.51
CA GLY A 727 1.22 37.50 6.68
C GLY A 727 1.81 36.94 7.97
N LEU A 728 2.83 36.07 7.88
CA LEU A 728 3.51 35.42 8.99
C LEU A 728 4.87 36.07 9.27
N SER A 729 5.44 35.79 10.44
CA SER A 729 6.79 36.23 10.77
C SER A 729 7.83 35.59 9.82
N PRO A 730 8.78 36.35 9.27
CA PRO A 730 9.84 35.81 8.42
C PRO A 730 10.77 34.81 9.13
N SER A 731 10.75 34.80 10.48
CA SER A 731 11.48 33.82 11.29
C SER A 731 10.76 32.47 11.41
N GLY A 732 9.50 32.35 10.96
CA GLY A 732 8.68 31.15 11.15
C GLY A 732 8.37 30.80 12.59
N GLN A 733 8.61 31.74 13.51
CA GLN A 733 8.38 31.55 14.94
C GLN A 733 7.19 32.37 15.41
N THR A 734 6.35 31.75 16.24
CA THR A 734 5.14 32.33 16.86
C THR A 734 5.16 32.20 18.37
N THR A 735 4.37 33.03 19.03
CA THR A 735 4.11 32.88 20.45
C THR A 735 2.99 31.88 20.66
N LEU A 736 3.23 30.85 21.46
CA LEU A 736 2.24 29.89 21.88
C LEU A 736 1.90 30.09 23.36
N TYR A 737 0.69 29.66 23.71
CA TYR A 737 0.17 29.66 25.07
C TYR A 737 0.05 28.23 25.59
N ASP A 738 0.35 28.05 26.89
CA ASP A 738 0.17 26.72 27.52
C ASP A 738 -1.32 26.47 27.79
N GLY A 739 -1.87 25.37 27.27
CA GLY A 739 -3.27 24.99 27.48
C GLY A 739 -3.66 24.80 28.93
N ARG A 740 -2.70 24.46 29.81
CA ARG A 740 -2.96 24.21 31.24
C ARG A 740 -2.95 25.46 32.10
N SER A 741 -2.01 26.37 31.83
CA SER A 741 -1.86 27.60 32.61
C SER A 741 -2.51 28.83 31.97
N GLY A 742 -2.65 28.83 30.65
CA GLY A 742 -3.08 29.96 29.85
C GLY A 742 -2.01 31.04 29.68
N GLU A 743 -0.79 30.82 30.18
CA GLU A 743 0.32 31.74 30.07
C GLU A 743 1.11 31.57 28.78
N PRO A 744 1.65 32.66 28.20
CA PRO A 744 2.52 32.54 27.03
C PRO A 744 3.84 31.89 27.43
N PHE A 745 4.40 31.08 26.56
CA PHE A 745 5.76 30.54 26.73
C PHE A 745 6.80 31.67 26.64
N SER A 746 7.88 31.54 27.39
CA SER A 746 8.93 32.56 27.52
C SER A 746 9.70 32.85 26.22
N GLY A 747 9.64 31.98 25.23
CA GLY A 747 10.31 32.13 23.93
C GLY A 747 9.37 31.92 22.76
N LYS A 748 9.73 32.46 21.61
CA LYS A 748 9.03 32.17 20.35
C LYS A 748 9.36 30.75 19.92
N ILE A 749 8.36 30.02 19.44
CA ILE A 749 8.43 28.60 19.07
C ILE A 749 8.28 28.45 17.56
N THR A 750 9.09 27.59 16.96
CA THR A 750 8.94 27.22 15.55
C THR A 750 7.75 26.30 15.40
N VAL A 751 6.74 26.76 14.67
CA VAL A 751 5.51 26.03 14.41
C VAL A 751 5.17 26.10 12.94
N GLY A 752 4.69 25.01 12.38
CA GLY A 752 4.21 24.98 11.01
C GLY A 752 3.64 23.63 10.62
N THR A 753 3.38 23.46 9.36
CA THR A 753 2.78 22.22 8.83
C THR A 753 3.87 21.30 8.32
N MET A 754 3.86 20.07 8.83
CA MET A 754 4.78 18.99 8.43
C MET A 754 4.01 17.78 7.96
N TYR A 755 4.57 17.05 7.01
CA TYR A 755 4.00 15.81 6.51
C TYR A 755 4.46 14.63 7.34
N ILE A 756 3.54 13.97 8.03
CA ILE A 756 3.82 12.87 8.97
C ILE A 756 3.21 11.56 8.45
N LEU A 757 4.01 10.50 8.56
CA LEU A 757 3.67 9.13 8.15
C LEU A 757 3.39 8.27 9.37
N LYS A 758 2.37 7.41 9.30
CA LYS A 758 2.17 6.29 10.23
C LYS A 758 2.86 5.07 9.67
N LEU A 759 3.79 4.47 10.42
CA LEU A 759 4.57 3.32 9.95
C LEU A 759 3.90 2.00 10.32
N HIS A 760 4.25 0.94 9.60
CA HIS A 760 3.70 -0.42 9.78
C HIS A 760 4.26 -1.14 11.03
N HIS A 761 4.73 -0.39 12.01
CA HIS A 761 5.19 -0.88 13.32
C HIS A 761 4.19 -0.48 14.39
N LEU A 762 3.01 -1.10 14.35
CA LEU A 762 1.93 -0.82 15.28
C LEU A 762 2.09 -1.60 16.57
N VAL A 763 1.73 -0.97 17.70
CA VAL A 763 1.84 -1.59 19.02
C VAL A 763 0.97 -2.83 19.15
N ASP A 764 -0.21 -2.87 18.53
CA ASP A 764 -1.15 -3.99 18.59
C ASP A 764 -0.53 -5.29 18.02
N ASP A 765 0.35 -5.17 17.02
CA ASP A 765 1.04 -6.33 16.45
C ASP A 765 2.20 -6.82 17.32
N LYS A 766 2.70 -6.01 18.26
CA LYS A 766 3.88 -6.28 19.07
C LYS A 766 3.58 -6.59 20.53
N ILE A 767 2.46 -6.09 21.05
CA ILE A 767 2.04 -6.35 22.43
C ILE A 767 1.76 -7.83 22.61
N HIS A 768 2.38 -8.42 23.63
CA HIS A 768 2.23 -9.84 23.91
C HIS A 768 2.43 -10.11 25.39
N ALA A 769 1.61 -11.00 25.95
CA ALA A 769 1.72 -11.50 27.30
C ALA A 769 1.45 -12.99 27.31
N ARG A 770 2.09 -13.69 28.27
CA ARG A 770 1.91 -15.12 28.46
C ARG A 770 1.85 -15.45 29.94
N SER A 771 0.92 -16.31 30.33
CA SER A 771 0.93 -16.98 31.61
C SER A 771 1.39 -18.44 31.44
N ILE A 772 0.60 -19.25 30.78
CA ILE A 772 0.88 -20.64 30.43
C ILE A 772 0.72 -20.77 28.92
N GLY A 773 1.54 -21.61 28.29
CA GLY A 773 1.47 -21.82 26.85
C GLY A 773 2.22 -23.10 26.44
N PRO A 774 2.47 -23.28 25.13
CA PRO A 774 3.18 -24.44 24.61
C PRO A 774 4.65 -24.45 24.97
N TYR A 775 5.20 -25.65 25.12
CA TYR A 775 6.60 -25.91 25.45
C TYR A 775 7.26 -26.80 24.41
N SER A 776 8.58 -26.69 24.28
CA SER A 776 9.38 -27.57 23.42
C SER A 776 9.30 -29.02 23.90
N LEU A 777 9.26 -29.97 22.98
CA LEU A 777 9.20 -31.39 23.33
C LEU A 777 10.47 -31.91 23.98
N VAL A 778 11.63 -31.47 23.56
CA VAL A 778 12.94 -31.98 24.04
C VAL A 778 13.38 -31.27 25.30
N THR A 779 13.48 -29.96 25.27
CA THR A 779 14.02 -29.14 26.37
C THR A 779 12.96 -28.72 27.40
N GLN A 780 11.69 -28.88 27.09
CA GLN A 780 10.57 -28.45 27.92
C GLN A 780 10.56 -26.94 28.25
N GLN A 781 11.28 -26.16 27.47
CA GLN A 781 11.31 -24.70 27.57
C GLN A 781 10.11 -24.07 26.86
N PRO A 782 9.62 -22.90 27.31
CA PRO A 782 8.61 -22.15 26.57
C PRO A 782 9.05 -21.87 25.13
N LEU A 783 8.15 -22.03 24.18
CA LEU A 783 8.40 -21.62 22.79
C LEU A 783 8.61 -20.11 22.71
N GLY A 784 9.29 -19.64 21.70
CA GLY A 784 9.49 -18.21 21.42
C GLY A 784 8.48 -17.68 20.40
N GLY A 785 8.26 -16.33 20.43
CA GLY A 785 7.46 -15.63 19.45
C GLY A 785 5.96 -15.49 19.78
N LYS A 786 5.37 -14.35 19.41
CA LYS A 786 3.95 -14.02 19.65
C LYS A 786 3.02 -15.01 18.94
N ALA A 787 3.34 -15.41 17.72
CA ALA A 787 2.51 -16.32 16.91
C ALA A 787 2.33 -17.69 17.54
N GLN A 788 3.28 -18.15 18.35
CA GLN A 788 3.27 -19.43 19.04
C GLN A 788 2.82 -19.31 20.50
N PHE A 789 2.29 -18.15 20.90
CA PHE A 789 2.00 -17.84 22.29
C PHE A 789 3.20 -18.13 23.20
N GLY A 790 4.38 -17.66 22.75
CA GLY A 790 5.67 -17.94 23.37
C GLY A 790 6.00 -16.98 24.51
N GLY A 791 7.07 -17.30 25.24
CA GLY A 791 7.59 -16.47 26.31
C GLY A 791 8.76 -15.61 25.86
N GLN A 792 9.15 -14.63 26.70
CA GLN A 792 10.33 -13.82 26.48
C GLN A 792 11.58 -14.62 26.81
N ARG A 793 12.66 -14.37 26.06
CA ARG A 793 13.95 -15.01 26.31
C ARG A 793 14.76 -14.20 27.32
N LEU A 794 15.16 -14.83 28.43
CA LEU A 794 16.21 -14.33 29.28
C LEU A 794 17.54 -14.86 28.73
N GLY A 795 18.30 -14.01 28.06
CA GLY A 795 19.58 -14.38 27.47
C GLY A 795 20.72 -14.50 28.48
N GLU A 796 21.92 -14.88 28.01
CA GLU A 796 23.09 -15.01 28.85
C GLU A 796 23.49 -13.68 29.52
N MET A 797 23.42 -12.57 28.79
CA MET A 797 23.72 -11.25 29.33
C MET A 797 22.73 -10.80 30.41
N GLU A 798 21.46 -11.11 30.26
CA GLU A 798 20.39 -10.81 31.24
C GLU A 798 20.61 -11.64 32.52
N VAL A 799 21.11 -12.88 32.42
CA VAL A 799 21.51 -13.69 33.54
C VAL A 799 22.66 -13.03 34.30
N TRP A 800 23.68 -12.51 33.62
CA TRP A 800 24.78 -11.77 34.25
C TRP A 800 24.29 -10.52 35.00
N ALA A 801 23.32 -9.82 34.43
CA ALA A 801 22.71 -8.68 35.10
C ALA A 801 22.01 -9.09 36.42
N MET A 802 21.26 -10.21 36.40
CA MET A 802 20.64 -10.76 37.62
C MET A 802 21.66 -11.18 38.66
N GLU A 803 22.77 -11.80 38.26
CA GLU A 803 23.91 -12.13 39.14
C GLU A 803 24.54 -10.89 39.75
N ALA A 804 24.72 -9.81 38.95
CA ALA A 804 25.28 -8.54 39.42
C ALA A 804 24.40 -7.86 40.50
N TYR A 805 23.08 -8.02 40.41
CA TYR A 805 22.16 -7.54 41.47
C TYR A 805 22.12 -8.48 42.69
N GLY A 806 22.71 -9.68 42.65
CA GLY A 806 22.65 -10.65 43.71
C GLY A 806 21.27 -11.25 43.94
N ALA A 807 20.38 -11.19 42.92
CA ALA A 807 19.02 -11.67 43.02
C ALA A 807 18.91 -13.20 42.79
N ALA A 808 19.50 -13.99 43.67
CA ALA A 808 19.64 -15.45 43.53
C ALA A 808 18.28 -16.16 43.43
N HIS A 809 17.32 -15.81 44.26
CA HIS A 809 15.99 -16.43 44.27
C HIS A 809 15.21 -16.13 43.01
N ALA A 810 15.25 -14.88 42.50
CA ALA A 810 14.62 -14.52 41.25
C ALA A 810 15.27 -15.24 40.07
N LEU A 811 16.59 -15.37 40.02
CA LEU A 811 17.30 -16.11 38.99
C LEU A 811 16.92 -17.59 39.00
N GLN A 812 16.86 -18.22 40.20
CA GLN A 812 16.41 -19.60 40.35
C GLN A 812 14.98 -19.80 39.83
N GLU A 813 14.07 -18.88 40.12
CA GLU A 813 12.70 -18.92 39.64
C GLU A 813 12.62 -18.83 38.11
N PHE A 814 13.38 -17.94 37.49
CA PHE A 814 13.47 -17.81 36.04
C PHE A 814 13.99 -19.07 35.36
N LEU A 815 14.99 -19.72 35.95
CA LEU A 815 15.66 -20.90 35.37
C LEU A 815 14.88 -22.20 35.59
N THR A 816 13.99 -22.27 36.55
CA THR A 816 13.30 -23.50 36.95
C THR A 816 11.79 -23.43 36.69
N VAL A 817 11.04 -22.89 37.61
CA VAL A 817 9.56 -22.96 37.60
C VAL A 817 8.89 -22.13 36.50
N LYS A 818 9.55 -21.13 35.99
CA LYS A 818 9.07 -20.33 34.85
C LYS A 818 9.52 -20.88 33.50
N SER A 819 10.43 -21.83 33.46
CA SER A 819 11.05 -22.33 32.25
C SER A 819 10.83 -23.83 32.08
N ASP A 820 11.75 -24.67 32.48
CA ASP A 820 11.86 -26.06 32.07
C ASP A 820 11.62 -27.11 33.17
N ASP A 821 11.37 -26.70 34.41
CA ASP A 821 10.97 -27.64 35.48
C ASP A 821 9.47 -28.01 35.36
N MET A 822 9.18 -29.17 34.75
CA MET A 822 7.81 -29.64 34.51
C MET A 822 6.98 -29.81 35.79
N ALA A 823 7.54 -30.44 36.80
CA ALA A 823 6.82 -30.67 38.07
C ALA A 823 6.70 -29.39 38.88
N GLY A 824 7.73 -28.57 38.89
CA GLY A 824 7.77 -27.29 39.57
C GLY A 824 6.78 -26.25 39.00
N ARG A 825 6.61 -26.22 37.68
CA ARG A 825 5.58 -25.34 37.02
C ARG A 825 4.18 -25.64 37.55
N THR A 826 3.79 -26.90 37.56
CA THR A 826 2.46 -27.30 37.99
C THR A 826 2.24 -27.02 39.48
N ARG A 827 3.22 -27.34 40.32
CA ARG A 827 3.14 -27.07 41.78
C ARG A 827 3.09 -25.56 42.06
N MET A 828 3.88 -24.77 41.36
CA MET A 828 3.89 -23.33 41.57
C MET A 828 2.56 -22.69 41.17
N TYR A 829 1.98 -23.13 40.04
CA TYR A 829 0.68 -22.64 39.60
C TYR A 829 -0.42 -23.01 40.62
N GLU A 830 -0.42 -24.23 41.12
CA GLU A 830 -1.35 -24.68 42.17
C GLU A 830 -1.20 -23.83 43.45
N LYS A 831 0.04 -23.54 43.86
CA LYS A 831 0.33 -22.72 45.05
C LYS A 831 -0.16 -21.27 44.87
N ILE A 832 0.05 -20.66 43.68
CA ILE A 832 -0.45 -19.32 43.37
C ILE A 832 -1.98 -19.28 43.47
N VAL A 833 -2.67 -20.25 42.91
CA VAL A 833 -4.13 -20.33 43.00
C VAL A 833 -4.62 -20.47 44.46
N LYS A 834 -3.84 -21.15 45.31
CA LYS A 834 -4.12 -21.30 46.75
C LYS A 834 -3.67 -20.10 47.59
N GLY A 835 -3.04 -19.11 47.01
CA GLY A 835 -2.51 -17.93 47.72
C GLY A 835 -1.21 -18.19 48.50
N GLN A 836 -0.49 -19.22 48.16
CA GLN A 836 0.80 -19.59 48.78
C GLN A 836 1.94 -19.17 47.83
N ASN A 837 2.95 -18.49 48.35
CA ASN A 837 4.08 -17.95 47.52
C ASN A 837 5.40 -18.67 47.76
N LEU A 838 5.40 -19.89 48.31
CA LEU A 838 6.60 -20.66 48.56
C LEU A 838 7.09 -21.34 47.28
N LEU A 839 8.35 -21.02 46.90
CA LEU A 839 9.02 -21.65 45.77
C LEU A 839 9.64 -22.98 46.16
N GLU A 840 9.31 -24.05 45.46
CA GLU A 840 9.94 -25.36 45.54
C GLU A 840 10.47 -25.76 44.17
N PRO A 841 11.70 -25.35 43.85
CA PRO A 841 12.29 -25.66 42.54
C PRO A 841 12.73 -27.10 42.47
N GLY A 842 12.61 -27.69 41.30
CA GLY A 842 13.16 -28.99 40.92
C GLY A 842 14.41 -28.85 40.07
N ILE A 843 14.79 -29.94 39.43
CA ILE A 843 15.93 -29.96 38.49
C ILE A 843 15.41 -29.61 37.11
N PRO A 844 16.06 -28.66 36.40
CA PRO A 844 15.69 -28.32 35.01
C PRO A 844 15.80 -29.51 34.06
N GLU A 845 14.81 -29.66 33.16
CA GLU A 845 14.85 -30.76 32.17
C GLU A 845 16.01 -30.60 31.18
N SER A 846 16.41 -29.39 30.83
CA SER A 846 17.56 -29.12 29.98
C SER A 846 18.86 -29.65 30.60
N PHE A 847 19.01 -29.58 31.94
CA PHE A 847 20.12 -30.18 32.65
C PHE A 847 20.07 -31.71 32.61
N LYS A 848 18.92 -32.34 32.74
CA LYS A 848 18.76 -33.79 32.55
C LYS A 848 19.11 -34.23 31.14
N VAL A 849 18.72 -33.47 30.11
CA VAL A 849 19.15 -33.71 28.73
C VAL A 849 20.65 -33.65 28.59
N LEU A 850 21.32 -32.62 29.15
CA LEU A 850 22.75 -32.48 29.13
C LEU A 850 23.44 -33.67 29.81
N THR A 851 22.97 -34.13 30.98
CA THR A 851 23.56 -35.29 31.64
C THR A 851 23.42 -36.59 30.82
N LYS A 852 22.31 -36.74 30.08
CA LYS A 852 22.11 -37.87 29.16
C LYS A 852 23.03 -37.80 27.94
N GLU A 853 23.23 -36.64 27.41
CA GLU A 853 24.15 -36.38 26.28
C GLU A 853 25.61 -36.70 26.72
N LEU A 854 26.04 -36.25 27.90
CA LEU A 854 27.35 -36.58 28.46
C LEU A 854 27.53 -38.10 28.69
N GLN A 855 26.50 -38.78 29.21
CA GLN A 855 26.50 -40.24 29.34
C GLN A 855 26.60 -40.94 27.97
N SER A 856 25.96 -40.38 26.91
CA SER A 856 26.08 -40.93 25.56
C SER A 856 27.49 -40.81 24.98
N LEU A 857 28.24 -39.80 25.41
CA LEU A 857 29.64 -39.61 25.06
C LEU A 857 30.61 -40.51 25.91
N GLY A 858 30.07 -41.38 26.77
CA GLY A 858 30.85 -42.28 27.57
C GLY A 858 31.30 -41.70 28.91
N LEU A 859 30.85 -40.53 29.29
CA LEU A 859 31.15 -39.93 30.59
C LEU A 859 30.14 -40.42 31.64
N ASN A 860 30.63 -40.84 32.80
CA ASN A 860 29.76 -41.24 33.92
C ASN A 860 29.40 -40.00 34.75
N VAL A 861 28.18 -39.50 34.51
CA VAL A 861 27.63 -38.37 35.25
C VAL A 861 26.47 -38.86 36.13
N THR A 862 26.63 -38.72 37.46
CA THR A 862 25.63 -39.07 38.44
C THR A 862 25.29 -37.90 39.34
N LEU A 863 23.98 -37.68 39.56
CA LEU A 863 23.49 -36.67 40.51
C LEU A 863 23.46 -37.29 41.91
N LYS A 864 24.10 -36.62 42.88
CA LYS A 864 24.01 -37.02 44.29
C LYS A 864 23.17 -35.99 45.05
N GLU A 865 22.20 -36.44 45.76
CA GLU A 865 21.48 -35.61 46.73
C GLU A 865 22.33 -35.53 48.02
N GLU A 866 22.78 -34.33 48.38
CA GLU A 866 23.24 -34.10 49.75
C GLU A 866 22.02 -34.05 50.66
N LYS A 867 21.84 -35.14 51.47
CA LYS A 867 20.88 -35.09 52.56
C LYS A 867 21.36 -34.05 53.56
N GLY A 868 20.74 -32.87 53.54
CA GLY A 868 21.00 -31.87 54.56
C GLY A 868 20.78 -32.49 55.94
N ASN A 869 21.84 -32.46 56.76
CA ASN A 869 21.68 -32.73 58.17
C ASN A 869 20.74 -31.65 58.72
N ASN A 870 19.55 -32.04 59.10
CA ASN A 870 18.67 -31.28 60.00
C ASN A 870 19.33 -31.12 61.38
#